data_9b0ae8bb79924401f6a2cdbe75cb35e7
#
_entry.id   9b0ae8bb79924401f6a2cdbe75cb35e7
#
_cell.length_a   1.000
_cell.length_b   1.000
_cell.length_c   1.000
_cell.angle_alpha   90.00
_cell.angle_beta   90.00
_cell.angle_gamma   90.00
#
_symmetry.space_group_name_H-M   'P 1'
#
loop_
_entity.id
_entity.type
_entity.pdbx_description
1 polymer ?
#
loop_
_entity_poly.entity_id
_entity_poly.type
_entity_poly.pdbx_seq_one_letter_code
_entity_poly.pdbx_strand_id
1 'polypeptide(L)'
;MAYGYAGKILRLNLSNRSVSIIDTAQYEEWVGGHGMGSAIFWDLCEDKAISGFDPRNVITIMTSPLSGTLSPGSSRCEVQGIGPQGYPVEWFTKSNFGGRFASQLKYAGWDGMVIEGRADAPVWVNIVNDQATFEDASGLWGLGTRETQEEIWRRVTGDRFNDWQEAGSTYTTQRPAVLCIGQAGENLSRIAVLMHDGDNAAGQGGFGGVFGAKNLKAVSVRGTGGLEVADPQALMEAWLWHRANFQFNVDDPRHESPVPNFADYGHRDFAPGSCTVTPVTEPCRPHGCQACPMACARRTISGLSNEAFCFPTVWPFVNIFPPEEAGSRLFTGEFPGSLLEPSDIWKLSRSRFRVADRLNDYGLNIYEVFSGDVYLVTLFAMGVLGPGKAIDCDLPFDKWSTAEFKEAYLRIVALREGIGNELAEGIARAVEKWGRYKEDTDSGLLNHPAWGYMEHNDPRIEVDFSYGSILGDRDNNDHGFSLAVHQIPRIAAVTGEERVAEILSIKVLPYEGDPFMFDYSEGPTGIYSANKAKSIAWLRHYTRFWTESVGYCDFLWPNFISLNAPDMLGATPEGEPRFFNAVTAKGISFVDGVEIGRRIWNLDRTMWALQGRHRETEVFAGYVYTVPSSRSNLLPVYEEGEWRFSDCVGRTLDRARFEEWKTKYYELEGWDTSSGWATRNTLEELGLGKVADELQRKGKLGG
;
A
#
# COMPACT_ATOMS: atom_id res chain seq x y z
N MET A 1 -9.54 30.86 2.68
CA MET A 1 -9.25 29.40 2.69
C MET A 1 -7.75 29.26 2.56
N ALA A 2 -7.16 28.25 3.18
CA ALA A 2 -5.74 27.97 2.98
C ALA A 2 -5.53 27.37 1.58
N TYR A 3 -4.44 27.73 0.92
CA TYR A 3 -4.11 27.23 -0.41
C TYR A 3 -3.90 25.71 -0.38
N GLY A 4 -4.33 25.02 -1.43
CA GLY A 4 -4.31 23.55 -1.52
C GLY A 4 -5.45 22.84 -0.80
N TYR A 5 -6.30 23.56 -0.07
CA TYR A 5 -7.43 23.00 0.66
C TYR A 5 -8.78 23.46 0.12
N ALA A 6 -9.77 22.58 0.22
CA ALA A 6 -11.18 22.88 -0.05
C ALA A 6 -11.88 23.47 1.20
N GLY A 7 -11.30 23.29 2.38
CA GLY A 7 -11.74 23.83 3.66
C GLY A 7 -12.81 23.00 4.37
N LYS A 8 -13.26 21.89 3.80
CA LYS A 8 -14.34 21.06 4.35
C LYS A 8 -14.03 19.58 4.23
N ILE A 9 -14.38 18.81 5.26
CA ILE A 9 -14.37 17.35 5.28
C ILE A 9 -15.81 16.88 5.42
N LEU A 10 -16.22 15.96 4.55
CA LEU A 10 -17.55 15.39 4.52
C LEU A 10 -17.68 14.33 5.63
N ARG A 11 -18.68 14.46 6.52
CA ARG A 11 -18.97 13.46 7.54
C ARG A 11 -20.31 12.80 7.26
N LEU A 12 -20.27 11.48 7.03
CA LEU A 12 -21.39 10.65 6.63
C LEU A 12 -21.73 9.66 7.74
N ASN A 13 -22.95 9.71 8.26
CA ASN A 13 -23.46 8.70 9.17
C ASN A 13 -24.47 7.81 8.46
N LEU A 14 -24.08 6.55 8.23
CA LEU A 14 -24.90 5.60 7.48
C LEU A 14 -26.15 5.14 8.25
N SER A 15 -26.10 5.12 9.59
CA SER A 15 -27.21 4.61 10.41
C SER A 15 -28.45 5.50 10.34
N ASN A 16 -28.28 6.79 10.25
CA ASN A 16 -29.39 7.78 10.17
C ASN A 16 -29.39 8.55 8.84
N ARG A 17 -28.50 8.21 7.90
CA ARG A 17 -28.34 8.85 6.59
C ARG A 17 -28.14 10.36 6.68
N SER A 18 -27.40 10.80 7.72
CA SER A 18 -27.09 12.22 7.88
C SER A 18 -25.76 12.62 7.27
N VAL A 19 -25.72 13.83 6.77
CA VAL A 19 -24.53 14.51 6.24
C VAL A 19 -24.21 15.70 7.13
N SER A 20 -22.96 15.83 7.54
CA SER A 20 -22.45 16.98 8.27
C SER A 20 -21.04 17.35 7.78
N ILE A 21 -20.54 18.48 8.24
CA ILE A 21 -19.26 19.03 7.81
C ILE A 21 -18.35 19.15 9.01
N ILE A 22 -17.10 18.72 8.83
CA ILE A 22 -15.97 19.04 9.71
C ILE A 22 -15.17 20.14 9.00
N ASP A 23 -14.85 21.21 9.70
CA ASP A 23 -13.98 22.26 9.17
C ASP A 23 -12.54 21.71 9.09
N THR A 24 -11.94 21.75 7.91
CA THR A 24 -10.55 21.29 7.69
C THR A 24 -9.56 22.02 8.60
N ALA A 25 -9.82 23.29 8.93
CA ALA A 25 -8.96 24.09 9.81
C ALA A 25 -8.74 23.47 11.19
N GLN A 26 -9.66 22.60 11.67
CA GLN A 26 -9.51 21.89 12.93
C GLN A 26 -8.36 20.86 12.91
N TYR A 27 -8.00 20.39 11.73
CA TYR A 27 -6.99 19.33 11.52
C TYR A 27 -5.88 19.75 10.56
N GLU A 28 -5.81 21.02 10.16
CA GLU A 28 -4.84 21.51 9.17
C GLU A 28 -3.38 21.36 9.63
N GLU A 29 -3.13 21.31 10.92
CA GLU A 29 -1.81 21.01 11.49
C GLU A 29 -1.29 19.62 11.17
N TRP A 30 -2.18 18.69 10.80
CA TRP A 30 -1.88 17.31 10.37
C TRP A 30 -1.73 17.20 8.85
N VAL A 31 -1.84 18.28 8.14
CA VAL A 31 -1.65 18.52 6.71
C VAL A 31 -2.70 17.85 5.81
N GLY A 32 -2.82 16.56 5.78
CA GLY A 32 -3.76 15.83 4.92
C GLY A 32 -3.59 14.32 5.04
N GLY A 33 -4.13 13.58 4.11
CA GLY A 33 -3.95 12.12 4.00
C GLY A 33 -3.94 11.40 5.33
N HIS A 34 -2.84 10.69 5.58
CA HIS A 34 -2.67 9.86 6.76
C HIS A 34 -2.72 10.65 8.07
N GLY A 35 -1.97 11.74 8.17
CA GLY A 35 -1.91 12.52 9.42
C GLY A 35 -3.27 13.04 9.85
N MET A 36 -4.00 13.66 8.92
CA MET A 36 -5.34 14.18 9.18
C MET A 36 -6.32 13.05 9.50
N GLY A 37 -6.26 11.95 8.76
CA GLY A 37 -7.12 10.79 9.00
C GLY A 37 -6.87 10.12 10.35
N SER A 38 -5.61 9.98 10.78
CA SER A 38 -5.25 9.47 12.13
C SER A 38 -5.80 10.36 13.24
N ALA A 39 -5.65 11.69 13.13
CA ALA A 39 -6.15 12.62 14.12
C ALA A 39 -7.68 12.61 14.22
N ILE A 40 -8.37 12.56 13.09
CA ILE A 40 -9.85 12.44 13.06
C ILE A 40 -10.30 11.10 13.65
N PHE A 41 -9.62 10.01 13.30
CA PHE A 41 -9.94 8.69 13.86
C PHE A 41 -9.72 8.68 15.38
N TRP A 42 -8.63 9.27 15.86
CA TRP A 42 -8.37 9.41 17.30
C TRP A 42 -9.53 10.09 18.01
N ASP A 43 -10.03 11.19 17.46
CA ASP A 43 -11.09 11.98 18.10
C ASP A 43 -12.49 11.32 18.01
N LEU A 44 -12.80 10.63 16.90
CA LEU A 44 -14.16 10.15 16.65
C LEU A 44 -14.38 8.68 17.03
N CYS A 45 -13.35 7.83 17.00
CA CYS A 45 -13.47 6.43 17.41
C CYS A 45 -13.27 6.30 18.91
N GLU A 46 -14.35 6.19 19.68
CA GLU A 46 -14.29 6.15 21.15
C GLU A 46 -13.56 4.90 21.66
N ASP A 47 -13.86 3.74 21.09
CA ASP A 47 -13.24 2.45 21.44
C ASP A 47 -12.35 1.98 20.29
N LYS A 48 -11.04 2.08 20.47
CA LYS A 48 -10.04 1.74 19.46
C LYS A 48 -9.71 0.24 19.40
N ALA A 49 -10.30 -0.57 20.31
CA ALA A 49 -10.04 -2.02 20.38
C ALA A 49 -11.22 -2.87 19.86
N ILE A 50 -12.13 -2.27 19.11
CA ILE A 50 -13.24 -2.98 18.45
C ILE A 50 -12.77 -3.71 17.19
N SER A 51 -13.61 -4.61 16.67
CA SER A 51 -13.37 -5.25 15.37
C SER A 51 -13.53 -4.26 14.20
N GLY A 52 -12.79 -4.49 13.12
CA GLY A 52 -12.96 -3.75 11.88
C GLY A 52 -14.37 -3.80 11.30
N PHE A 53 -15.13 -4.85 11.61
CA PHE A 53 -16.54 -5.01 11.18
C PHE A 53 -17.56 -4.38 12.14
N ASP A 54 -17.13 -3.86 13.29
CA ASP A 54 -18.02 -3.18 14.22
C ASP A 54 -18.61 -1.91 13.57
N PRO A 55 -19.92 -1.64 13.64
CA PRO A 55 -20.52 -0.42 13.11
C PRO A 55 -19.89 0.88 13.65
N ARG A 56 -19.33 0.87 14.86
CA ARG A 56 -18.64 2.00 15.50
C ARG A 56 -17.26 2.28 14.91
N ASN A 57 -16.70 1.37 14.11
CA ASN A 57 -15.44 1.60 13.41
C ASN A 57 -15.59 2.82 12.48
N VAL A 58 -14.76 3.82 12.70
CA VAL A 58 -14.71 5.05 11.90
C VAL A 58 -13.77 4.83 10.73
N ILE A 59 -14.23 5.14 9.51
CA ILE A 59 -13.39 5.09 8.32
C ILE A 59 -13.14 6.51 7.85
N THR A 60 -11.88 6.87 7.68
CA THR A 60 -11.47 8.11 7.05
C THR A 60 -10.95 7.84 5.64
N ILE A 61 -11.34 8.68 4.68
CA ILE A 61 -10.84 8.67 3.30
C ILE A 61 -10.37 10.09 3.00
N MET A 62 -9.06 10.30 3.06
CA MET A 62 -8.49 11.65 3.04
C MET A 62 -7.67 11.90 1.78
N THR A 63 -7.81 13.09 1.23
CA THR A 63 -6.96 13.62 0.17
C THR A 63 -5.78 14.40 0.76
N SER A 64 -4.89 14.88 -0.09
CA SER A 64 -3.80 15.76 0.31
C SER A 64 -3.98 17.17 -0.24
N PRO A 65 -3.21 18.15 0.25
CA PRO A 65 -3.18 19.49 -0.34
C PRO A 65 -2.76 19.52 -1.81
N LEU A 66 -1.98 18.52 -2.24
CA LEU A 66 -1.49 18.42 -3.62
C LEU A 66 -2.47 17.73 -4.57
N SER A 67 -3.49 17.02 -4.04
CA SER A 67 -4.47 16.30 -4.86
C SER A 67 -5.22 17.26 -5.77
N GLY A 68 -5.30 16.93 -7.06
CA GLY A 68 -5.95 17.79 -8.07
C GLY A 68 -5.06 18.87 -8.66
N THR A 69 -3.80 18.99 -8.24
CA THR A 69 -2.79 19.91 -8.81
C THR A 69 -1.93 19.24 -9.87
N LEU A 70 -0.92 19.93 -10.38
CA LEU A 70 0.08 19.41 -11.33
C LEU A 70 1.25 18.69 -10.62
N SER A 71 1.24 18.54 -9.32
CA SER A 71 2.32 17.88 -8.59
C SER A 71 2.40 16.40 -9.01
N PRO A 72 3.57 15.91 -9.45
CA PRO A 72 3.70 14.56 -9.99
C PRO A 72 3.53 13.49 -8.90
N GLY A 73 2.67 12.52 -9.17
CA GLY A 73 2.42 11.41 -8.27
C GLY A 73 1.62 11.76 -7.00
N SER A 74 0.86 12.88 -6.97
CA SER A 74 0.12 13.36 -5.79
C SER A 74 -1.37 13.03 -5.76
N SER A 75 -1.79 12.01 -6.50
CA SER A 75 -3.22 11.63 -6.62
C SER A 75 -3.64 10.50 -5.68
N ARG A 76 -2.82 10.17 -4.68
CA ARG A 76 -3.18 9.16 -3.68
C ARG A 76 -4.29 9.67 -2.76
N CYS A 77 -5.23 8.77 -2.46
CA CYS A 77 -6.24 8.93 -1.43
C CYS A 77 -5.97 7.91 -0.34
N GLU A 78 -5.92 8.35 0.90
CA GLU A 78 -5.61 7.50 2.05
C GLU A 78 -6.89 7.02 2.71
N VAL A 79 -6.98 5.71 2.97
CA VAL A 79 -8.11 5.06 3.68
C VAL A 79 -7.58 4.53 5.00
N GLN A 80 -8.24 4.86 6.11
CA GLN A 80 -7.82 4.45 7.44
C GLN A 80 -9.01 4.03 8.31
N GLY A 81 -8.72 3.19 9.29
CA GLY A 81 -9.66 2.66 10.27
C GLY A 81 -9.11 1.39 10.88
N ILE A 82 -9.93 0.64 11.60
CA ILE A 82 -9.54 -0.69 12.07
C ILE A 82 -9.75 -1.66 10.93
N GLY A 83 -8.67 -2.29 10.47
CA GLY A 83 -8.67 -3.22 9.36
C GLY A 83 -8.86 -4.67 9.80
N PRO A 84 -9.84 -5.40 9.26
CA PRO A 84 -10.10 -6.78 9.67
C PRO A 84 -9.11 -7.81 9.15
N GLN A 85 -8.22 -7.45 8.22
CA GLN A 85 -7.30 -8.38 7.57
C GLN A 85 -6.19 -8.87 8.53
N GLY A 86 -5.63 -7.98 9.36
CA GLY A 86 -4.53 -8.31 10.26
C GLY A 86 -4.82 -9.50 11.18
N TYR A 87 -3.83 -10.37 11.42
CA TYR A 87 -3.89 -11.53 12.32
C TYR A 87 -2.66 -11.53 13.23
N PRO A 88 -2.77 -11.85 14.52
CA PRO A 88 -3.98 -12.24 15.26
C PRO A 88 -4.89 -11.07 15.71
N VAL A 89 -4.45 -9.83 15.52
CA VAL A 89 -5.16 -8.63 15.98
C VAL A 89 -5.53 -7.75 14.79
N GLU A 90 -6.72 -7.18 14.85
CA GLU A 90 -7.21 -6.18 13.91
C GLU A 90 -6.71 -4.79 14.35
N TRP A 91 -5.63 -4.33 13.74
CA TRP A 91 -5.03 -3.04 14.08
C TRP A 91 -5.74 -1.85 13.42
N PHE A 92 -5.62 -0.65 14.02
CA PHE A 92 -5.75 0.58 13.26
C PHE A 92 -4.69 0.53 12.15
N THR A 93 -5.13 0.68 10.92
CA THR A 93 -4.26 0.52 9.75
C THR A 93 -4.71 1.41 8.60
N LYS A 94 -3.95 1.39 7.55
CA LYS A 94 -4.16 2.19 6.36
C LYS A 94 -4.14 1.36 5.08
N SER A 95 -4.71 1.95 4.04
CA SER A 95 -4.49 1.60 2.66
C SER A 95 -4.59 2.84 1.80
N ASN A 96 -4.06 2.81 0.59
CA ASN A 96 -4.22 3.93 -0.33
C ASN A 96 -4.52 3.47 -1.76
N PHE A 97 -5.10 4.34 -2.54
CA PHE A 97 -5.38 4.08 -3.94
C PHE A 97 -5.13 5.35 -4.77
N GLY A 98 -4.77 5.16 -6.03
CA GLY A 98 -4.51 6.22 -6.99
C GLY A 98 -5.73 6.57 -7.84
N GLY A 99 -5.50 6.90 -9.11
CA GLY A 99 -6.54 7.23 -10.07
C GLY A 99 -6.94 8.69 -10.05
N ARG A 100 -8.24 8.97 -10.13
CA ARG A 100 -8.79 10.33 -10.19
C ARG A 100 -9.74 10.68 -9.04
N PHE A 101 -9.98 9.76 -8.12
CA PHE A 101 -10.94 9.95 -7.02
C PHE A 101 -10.56 11.13 -6.13
N ALA A 102 -9.30 11.20 -5.69
CA ALA A 102 -8.81 12.29 -4.85
C ALA A 102 -9.01 13.65 -5.51
N SER A 103 -8.67 13.79 -6.79
CA SER A 103 -8.85 15.03 -7.54
C SER A 103 -10.33 15.40 -7.69
N GLN A 104 -11.19 14.43 -8.00
CA GLN A 104 -12.63 14.67 -8.10
C GLN A 104 -13.25 15.11 -6.76
N LEU A 105 -12.78 14.52 -5.65
CA LEU A 105 -13.22 14.90 -4.31
C LEU A 105 -12.82 16.34 -3.98
N LYS A 106 -11.59 16.74 -4.33
CA LYS A 106 -11.11 18.13 -4.20
C LYS A 106 -11.92 19.09 -5.04
N TYR A 107 -12.18 18.75 -6.31
CA TYR A 107 -12.99 19.57 -7.21
C TYR A 107 -14.47 19.62 -6.79
N ALA A 108 -14.93 18.64 -6.02
CA ALA A 108 -16.24 18.67 -5.38
C ALA A 108 -16.30 19.56 -4.11
N GLY A 109 -15.14 20.07 -3.67
CA GLY A 109 -15.05 20.99 -2.54
C GLY A 109 -14.80 20.30 -1.20
N TRP A 110 -14.17 19.11 -1.20
CA TRP A 110 -13.90 18.31 0.00
C TRP A 110 -12.44 17.92 0.12
N ASP A 111 -11.86 18.03 1.31
CA ASP A 111 -10.50 17.57 1.63
C ASP A 111 -10.48 16.09 2.02
N GLY A 112 -11.61 15.51 2.26
CA GLY A 112 -11.76 14.12 2.62
C GLY A 112 -13.18 13.78 3.04
N MET A 113 -13.38 12.55 3.49
CA MET A 113 -14.63 12.11 4.08
C MET A 113 -14.42 11.19 5.28
N VAL A 114 -15.38 11.20 6.18
CA VAL A 114 -15.48 10.31 7.34
C VAL A 114 -16.77 9.50 7.21
N ILE A 115 -16.72 8.20 7.42
CA ILE A 115 -17.85 7.28 7.30
C ILE A 115 -18.04 6.56 8.64
N GLU A 116 -19.22 6.77 9.22
CA GLU A 116 -19.61 6.19 10.52
C GLU A 116 -20.92 5.40 10.41
N GLY A 117 -21.13 4.53 11.38
CA GLY A 117 -22.36 3.74 11.47
C GLY A 117 -22.47 2.63 10.45
N ARG A 118 -23.68 2.10 10.30
CA ARG A 118 -24.06 1.04 9.35
C ARG A 118 -25.46 1.35 8.81
N ALA A 119 -25.63 1.26 7.50
CA ALA A 119 -26.95 1.37 6.88
C ALA A 119 -27.81 0.13 7.17
N ASP A 120 -29.11 0.31 7.22
CA ASP A 120 -30.12 -0.75 7.42
C ASP A 120 -30.28 -1.66 6.19
N ALA A 121 -29.98 -1.14 5.01
CA ALA A 121 -30.01 -1.82 3.72
C ALA A 121 -28.84 -1.36 2.86
N PRO A 122 -28.49 -2.07 1.77
CA PRO A 122 -27.45 -1.66 0.86
C PRO A 122 -27.63 -0.24 0.31
N VAL A 123 -26.61 0.60 0.49
CA VAL A 123 -26.59 1.99 -0.01
C VAL A 123 -25.34 2.25 -0.80
N TRP A 124 -25.36 3.26 -1.65
CA TRP A 124 -24.19 3.94 -2.15
C TRP A 124 -24.33 5.44 -1.94
N VAL A 125 -23.22 6.15 -1.83
CA VAL A 125 -23.20 7.60 -1.64
C VAL A 125 -22.83 8.27 -2.95
N ASN A 126 -23.67 9.20 -3.42
CA ASN A 126 -23.40 10.00 -4.61
C ASN A 126 -23.06 11.43 -4.21
N ILE A 127 -21.88 11.90 -4.58
CA ILE A 127 -21.37 13.23 -4.31
C ILE A 127 -21.29 13.99 -5.64
N VAL A 128 -22.04 15.07 -5.75
CA VAL A 128 -21.96 16.02 -6.86
C VAL A 128 -21.67 17.39 -6.29
N ASN A 129 -20.44 17.86 -6.46
CA ASN A 129 -19.94 19.05 -5.80
C ASN A 129 -20.19 19.02 -4.27
N ASP A 130 -20.82 20.03 -3.71
CA ASP A 130 -21.08 20.13 -2.27
C ASP A 130 -22.30 19.32 -1.78
N GLN A 131 -22.98 18.59 -2.67
CA GLN A 131 -24.14 17.77 -2.35
C GLN A 131 -23.77 16.29 -2.25
N ALA A 132 -24.12 15.67 -1.13
CA ALA A 132 -23.98 14.22 -0.93
C ALA A 132 -25.36 13.62 -0.65
N THR A 133 -25.71 12.55 -1.38
CA THR A 133 -26.97 11.84 -1.23
C THR A 133 -26.73 10.34 -0.99
N PHE A 134 -27.65 9.72 -0.24
CA PHE A 134 -27.68 8.28 -0.02
C PHE A 134 -28.66 7.64 -0.98
N GLU A 135 -28.16 6.77 -1.83
CA GLU A 135 -28.91 6.11 -2.90
C GLU A 135 -29.10 4.62 -2.59
N ASP A 136 -30.18 4.04 -3.11
CA ASP A 136 -30.41 2.62 -3.01
C ASP A 136 -29.40 1.81 -3.86
N ALA A 137 -28.70 0.89 -3.23
CA ALA A 137 -27.74 -0.01 -3.86
C ALA A 137 -28.25 -1.45 -4.01
N SER A 138 -29.51 -1.75 -3.76
CA SER A 138 -30.04 -3.12 -3.85
C SER A 138 -29.84 -3.74 -5.23
N GLY A 139 -29.97 -2.94 -6.30
CA GLY A 139 -29.69 -3.36 -7.67
C GLY A 139 -28.20 -3.34 -8.07
N LEU A 140 -27.30 -2.95 -7.17
CA LEU A 140 -25.85 -3.00 -7.35
C LEU A 140 -25.22 -4.14 -6.55
N TRP A 141 -25.92 -4.63 -5.52
CA TRP A 141 -25.44 -5.71 -4.69
C TRP A 141 -25.41 -7.02 -5.48
N GLY A 142 -24.29 -7.73 -5.42
CA GLY A 142 -24.03 -8.92 -6.23
C GLY A 142 -23.23 -8.64 -7.51
N LEU A 143 -23.11 -7.38 -7.93
CA LEU A 143 -22.29 -7.00 -9.09
C LEU A 143 -20.80 -6.96 -8.71
N GLY A 144 -19.93 -7.26 -9.68
CA GLY A 144 -18.51 -7.01 -9.59
C GLY A 144 -18.18 -5.53 -9.54
N THR A 145 -16.91 -5.21 -9.28
CA THR A 145 -16.48 -3.80 -9.18
C THR A 145 -16.65 -3.06 -10.51
N ARG A 146 -16.39 -3.72 -11.64
CA ARG A 146 -16.55 -3.14 -12.97
C ARG A 146 -18.01 -2.81 -13.27
N GLU A 147 -18.89 -3.80 -13.17
CA GLU A 147 -20.32 -3.59 -13.45
C GLU A 147 -20.93 -2.55 -12.50
N THR A 148 -20.51 -2.52 -11.23
CA THR A 148 -20.93 -1.53 -10.25
C THR A 148 -20.56 -0.11 -10.72
N GLN A 149 -19.34 0.10 -11.19
CA GLN A 149 -18.90 1.41 -11.68
C GLN A 149 -19.68 1.83 -12.93
N GLU A 150 -19.84 0.94 -13.89
CA GLU A 150 -20.58 1.20 -15.14
C GLU A 150 -22.04 1.53 -14.86
N GLU A 151 -22.69 0.82 -13.93
CA GLU A 151 -24.06 1.09 -13.56
C GLU A 151 -24.21 2.42 -12.81
N ILE A 152 -23.29 2.78 -11.92
CA ILE A 152 -23.28 4.07 -11.27
C ILE A 152 -23.06 5.21 -12.31
N TRP A 153 -22.14 5.01 -13.27
CA TRP A 153 -22.00 5.99 -14.35
C TRP A 153 -23.29 6.20 -15.09
N ARG A 154 -24.01 5.12 -15.45
CA ARG A 154 -25.29 5.18 -16.14
C ARG A 154 -26.36 5.90 -15.33
N ARG A 155 -26.43 5.63 -14.02
CA ARG A 155 -27.40 6.28 -13.11
C ARG A 155 -27.13 7.77 -12.94
N VAL A 156 -25.85 8.16 -12.90
CA VAL A 156 -25.46 9.57 -12.67
C VAL A 156 -25.43 10.39 -13.96
N THR A 157 -25.02 9.78 -15.09
CA THR A 157 -24.78 10.50 -16.35
C THR A 157 -25.70 10.11 -17.49
N GLY A 158 -26.59 9.11 -17.31
CA GLY A 158 -27.37 8.53 -18.38
C GLY A 158 -26.49 7.78 -19.38
N ASP A 159 -27.06 7.41 -20.52
CA ASP A 159 -26.36 6.64 -21.58
C ASP A 159 -25.45 7.53 -22.45
N ARG A 160 -25.42 8.81 -22.24
CA ARG A 160 -24.67 9.80 -23.02
C ARG A 160 -23.33 10.13 -22.37
N PHE A 161 -22.42 9.17 -22.41
CA PHE A 161 -21.05 9.43 -21.99
C PHE A 161 -20.40 10.43 -22.97
N ASN A 162 -19.73 11.45 -22.47
CA ASN A 162 -19.07 12.54 -23.18
C ASN A 162 -19.97 13.70 -23.65
N ASP A 163 -21.28 13.65 -23.44
CA ASP A 163 -22.13 14.81 -23.62
C ASP A 163 -22.02 15.76 -22.41
N TRP A 164 -22.35 17.02 -22.62
CA TRP A 164 -22.48 18.01 -21.56
C TRP A 164 -23.64 17.64 -20.63
N GLN A 165 -23.37 17.60 -19.35
CA GLN A 165 -24.33 17.24 -18.31
C GLN A 165 -24.28 18.20 -17.17
N GLU A 166 -25.42 18.45 -16.56
CA GLU A 166 -25.51 19.25 -15.35
C GLU A 166 -24.80 18.58 -14.18
N ALA A 167 -24.07 19.37 -13.42
CA ALA A 167 -23.42 19.00 -12.18
C ALA A 167 -23.60 20.13 -11.17
N GLY A 168 -24.71 20.10 -10.43
CA GLY A 168 -25.12 21.24 -9.61
C GLY A 168 -25.43 22.46 -10.46
N SER A 169 -24.76 23.58 -10.20
CA SER A 169 -24.91 24.85 -10.96
C SER A 169 -24.00 24.94 -12.20
N THR A 170 -23.26 23.88 -12.54
CA THR A 170 -22.26 23.86 -13.62
C THR A 170 -22.51 22.71 -14.59
N TYR A 171 -21.66 22.56 -15.58
CA TYR A 171 -21.71 21.49 -16.58
C TYR A 171 -20.37 20.78 -16.68
N THR A 172 -20.41 19.47 -16.96
CA THR A 172 -19.23 18.65 -17.19
C THR A 172 -19.49 17.54 -18.19
N THR A 173 -18.43 17.03 -18.82
CA THR A 173 -18.45 15.81 -19.64
C THR A 173 -17.84 14.62 -18.89
N GLN A 174 -17.40 14.80 -17.64
CA GLN A 174 -16.70 13.78 -16.88
C GLN A 174 -17.66 12.81 -16.20
N ARG A 175 -17.29 11.53 -16.24
CA ARG A 175 -17.94 10.50 -15.43
C ARG A 175 -17.55 10.67 -13.98
N PRO A 176 -18.44 10.33 -13.02
CA PRO A 176 -18.07 10.29 -11.62
C PRO A 176 -16.88 9.32 -11.39
N ALA A 177 -16.00 9.68 -10.48
CA ALA A 177 -15.04 8.75 -9.92
C ALA A 177 -15.75 7.85 -8.92
N VAL A 178 -15.61 6.53 -9.04
CA VAL A 178 -16.32 5.56 -8.20
C VAL A 178 -15.31 4.74 -7.43
N LEU A 179 -15.48 4.67 -6.11
CA LEU A 179 -14.81 3.75 -5.20
C LEU A 179 -15.85 2.72 -4.75
N CYS A 180 -15.62 1.44 -4.98
CA CYS A 180 -16.63 0.41 -4.72
C CYS A 180 -16.03 -0.92 -4.22
N ILE A 181 -16.91 -1.82 -3.79
CA ILE A 181 -16.60 -3.20 -3.43
C ILE A 181 -17.19 -4.19 -4.44
N GLY A 182 -16.47 -5.30 -4.63
CA GLY A 182 -17.00 -6.49 -5.31
C GLY A 182 -17.68 -7.45 -4.35
N GLN A 183 -18.00 -8.64 -4.86
CA GLN A 183 -18.70 -9.68 -4.08
C GLN A 183 -17.90 -10.11 -2.83
N ALA A 184 -16.56 -10.08 -2.87
CA ALA A 184 -15.76 -10.40 -1.69
C ALA A 184 -16.05 -9.46 -0.51
N GLY A 185 -16.20 -8.15 -0.78
CA GLY A 185 -16.57 -7.17 0.25
C GLY A 185 -18.00 -7.40 0.76
N GLU A 186 -18.95 -7.64 -0.12
CA GLU A 186 -20.35 -7.93 0.22
C GLU A 186 -20.48 -9.17 1.11
N ASN A 187 -19.64 -10.18 0.86
CA ASN A 187 -19.58 -11.41 1.64
C ASN A 187 -18.66 -11.30 2.87
N LEU A 188 -18.28 -10.09 3.28
CA LEU A 188 -17.47 -9.83 4.48
C LEU A 188 -16.14 -10.57 4.47
N SER A 189 -15.52 -10.73 3.31
CA SER A 189 -14.15 -11.25 3.25
C SER A 189 -13.19 -10.27 3.92
N ARG A 190 -12.37 -10.76 4.85
CA ARG A 190 -11.35 -9.95 5.54
C ARG A 190 -10.22 -9.52 4.62
N ILE A 191 -10.10 -10.15 3.48
CA ILE A 191 -9.11 -9.82 2.45
C ILE A 191 -9.73 -9.05 1.27
N ALA A 192 -10.93 -8.49 1.45
CA ALA A 192 -11.57 -7.69 0.41
C ALA A 192 -10.99 -6.28 0.33
N VAL A 193 -10.87 -5.78 -0.88
CA VAL A 193 -10.28 -4.47 -1.19
C VAL A 193 -11.35 -3.46 -1.63
N LEU A 194 -11.00 -2.17 -1.55
CA LEU A 194 -11.74 -1.11 -2.24
C LEU A 194 -11.12 -0.89 -3.62
N MET A 195 -11.96 -0.77 -4.64
CA MET A 195 -11.52 -0.64 -6.03
C MET A 195 -12.01 0.67 -6.64
N HIS A 196 -11.10 1.38 -7.33
CA HIS A 196 -11.40 2.58 -8.11
C HIS A 196 -10.91 2.42 -9.56
N ASP A 197 -11.74 2.80 -10.53
CA ASP A 197 -11.47 2.76 -11.98
C ASP A 197 -10.99 1.39 -12.53
N GLY A 198 -11.21 0.30 -11.78
CA GLY A 198 -10.91 -1.08 -12.19
C GLY A 198 -9.46 -1.54 -12.00
N ASP A 199 -8.54 -0.62 -11.69
CA ASP A 199 -7.11 -0.92 -11.57
C ASP A 199 -6.38 -0.19 -10.42
N ASN A 200 -7.11 0.60 -9.63
CA ASN A 200 -6.57 1.30 -8.47
C ASN A 200 -7.19 0.74 -7.18
N ALA A 201 -6.50 -0.15 -6.53
CA ALA A 201 -6.98 -0.80 -5.33
C ALA A 201 -6.41 -0.17 -4.05
N ALA A 202 -7.26 0.10 -3.05
CA ALA A 202 -6.85 0.12 -1.67
C ALA A 202 -6.75 -1.35 -1.20
N GLY A 203 -5.60 -1.95 -1.48
CA GLY A 203 -5.45 -3.40 -1.52
C GLY A 203 -5.21 -4.07 -0.17
N GLN A 204 -4.84 -3.31 0.86
CA GLN A 204 -4.52 -3.84 2.18
C GLN A 204 -5.56 -3.41 3.23
N GLY A 205 -5.51 -4.03 4.40
CA GLY A 205 -6.37 -3.69 5.55
C GLY A 205 -7.75 -4.33 5.52
N GLY A 206 -8.22 -4.86 4.40
CA GLY A 206 -9.55 -5.49 4.32
C GLY A 206 -10.71 -4.51 4.29
N PHE A 207 -10.48 -3.26 3.87
CA PHE A 207 -11.49 -2.20 3.87
C PHE A 207 -12.69 -2.46 2.97
N GLY A 208 -12.56 -3.32 1.95
CA GLY A 208 -13.70 -3.79 1.18
C GLY A 208 -14.72 -4.54 2.03
N GLY A 209 -14.23 -5.40 2.94
CA GLY A 209 -15.09 -6.09 3.90
C GLY A 209 -15.72 -5.13 4.93
N VAL A 210 -15.01 -4.05 5.32
CA VAL A 210 -15.55 -3.01 6.20
C VAL A 210 -16.72 -2.28 5.53
N PHE A 211 -16.59 -1.93 4.25
CA PHE A 211 -17.70 -1.36 3.47
C PHE A 211 -18.88 -2.32 3.42
N GLY A 212 -18.64 -3.61 3.16
CA GLY A 212 -19.68 -4.65 3.21
C GLY A 212 -20.37 -4.71 4.57
N ALA A 213 -19.61 -4.72 5.67
CA ALA A 213 -20.13 -4.74 7.03
C ALA A 213 -20.99 -3.50 7.35
N LYS A 214 -20.73 -2.37 6.69
CA LYS A 214 -21.50 -1.14 6.79
C LYS A 214 -22.70 -1.06 5.82
N ASN A 215 -22.95 -2.09 5.00
CA ASN A 215 -23.89 -2.08 3.88
C ASN A 215 -23.64 -0.94 2.88
N LEU A 216 -22.36 -0.54 2.69
CA LEU A 216 -21.94 0.49 1.76
C LEU A 216 -21.34 -0.14 0.51
N LYS A 217 -22.03 -0.07 -0.62
CA LYS A 217 -21.58 -0.63 -1.90
C LYS A 217 -20.51 0.22 -2.57
N ALA A 218 -20.70 1.55 -2.54
CA ALA A 218 -19.84 2.46 -3.26
C ALA A 218 -19.94 3.90 -2.75
N VAL A 219 -18.94 4.70 -3.12
CA VAL A 219 -18.98 6.16 -3.11
C VAL A 219 -18.64 6.66 -4.49
N SER A 220 -19.48 7.51 -5.09
CA SER A 220 -19.19 8.17 -6.35
C SER A 220 -19.01 9.67 -6.15
N VAL A 221 -18.08 10.26 -6.89
CA VAL A 221 -17.75 11.69 -6.76
C VAL A 221 -17.62 12.32 -8.14
N ARG A 222 -18.29 13.44 -8.34
CA ARG A 222 -18.16 14.30 -9.52
C ARG A 222 -18.00 15.75 -9.08
N GLY A 223 -16.80 16.28 -9.22
CA GLY A 223 -16.42 17.64 -8.88
C GLY A 223 -16.19 18.50 -10.11
N THR A 224 -16.66 19.75 -10.08
CA THR A 224 -16.49 20.73 -11.17
C THR A 224 -15.85 22.03 -10.70
N GLY A 225 -15.51 22.13 -9.41
CA GLY A 225 -14.82 23.29 -8.84
C GLY A 225 -13.33 23.32 -9.18
N GLY A 226 -12.67 24.36 -8.68
CA GLY A 226 -11.22 24.54 -8.76
C GLY A 226 -10.56 24.44 -7.40
N LEU A 227 -9.24 24.41 -7.43
CA LEU A 227 -8.38 24.45 -6.25
C LEU A 227 -7.47 25.68 -6.34
N GLU A 228 -7.42 26.45 -5.25
CA GLU A 228 -6.50 27.59 -5.18
C GLU A 228 -5.08 27.11 -4.84
N VAL A 229 -4.14 27.52 -5.66
CA VAL A 229 -2.70 27.26 -5.51
C VAL A 229 -2.00 28.55 -5.12
N ALA A 230 -1.12 28.50 -4.13
CA ALA A 230 -0.46 29.70 -3.60
C ALA A 230 0.42 30.39 -4.65
N ASP A 231 1.23 29.62 -5.37
CA ASP A 231 2.12 30.12 -6.42
C ASP A 231 2.04 29.19 -7.65
N PRO A 232 1.12 29.45 -8.59
CA PRO A 232 1.00 28.67 -9.80
C PRO A 232 2.23 28.70 -10.71
N GLN A 233 2.99 29.82 -10.68
CA GLN A 233 4.22 29.94 -11.46
C GLN A 233 5.32 29.04 -10.88
N ALA A 234 5.55 29.10 -9.58
CA ALA A 234 6.51 28.23 -8.90
C ALA A 234 6.15 26.74 -9.07
N LEU A 235 4.84 26.39 -9.04
CA LEU A 235 4.38 25.02 -9.29
C LEU A 235 4.72 24.57 -10.72
N MET A 236 4.51 25.42 -11.72
CA MET A 236 4.86 25.10 -13.11
C MET A 236 6.37 24.97 -13.29
N GLU A 237 7.16 25.88 -12.68
CA GLU A 237 8.62 25.82 -12.71
C GLU A 237 9.16 24.54 -12.04
N ALA A 238 8.57 24.15 -10.91
CA ALA A 238 8.90 22.89 -10.25
C ALA A 238 8.59 21.68 -11.13
N TRP A 239 7.44 21.68 -11.82
CA TRP A 239 7.05 20.60 -12.74
C TRP A 239 8.01 20.51 -13.93
N LEU A 240 8.37 21.64 -14.56
CA LEU A 240 9.33 21.67 -15.67
C LEU A 240 10.73 21.23 -15.23
N TRP A 241 11.18 21.67 -14.03
CA TRP A 241 12.44 21.22 -13.43
C TRP A 241 12.46 19.72 -13.20
N HIS A 242 11.42 19.16 -12.60
CA HIS A 242 11.31 17.73 -12.35
C HIS A 242 11.29 16.92 -13.65
N ARG A 243 10.52 17.40 -14.64
CA ARG A 243 10.45 16.76 -15.96
C ARG A 243 11.78 16.78 -16.72
N ALA A 244 12.50 17.87 -16.65
CA ALA A 244 13.77 18.02 -17.37
C ALA A 244 14.90 17.17 -16.80
N ASN A 245 14.87 16.91 -15.49
CA ASN A 245 16.01 16.31 -14.78
C ASN A 245 15.74 14.86 -14.32
N PHE A 246 14.47 14.48 -14.09
CA PHE A 246 14.15 13.25 -13.36
C PHE A 246 13.04 12.41 -14.01
N GLN A 247 12.66 12.68 -15.25
CA GLN A 247 11.60 11.97 -15.93
C GLN A 247 11.99 11.52 -17.33
N PHE A 248 11.05 10.81 -17.97
CA PHE A 248 11.17 10.27 -19.30
C PHE A 248 11.79 11.23 -20.30
N ASN A 249 12.64 10.70 -21.16
CA ASN A 249 12.99 11.38 -22.38
C ASN A 249 11.73 11.55 -23.25
N VAL A 250 11.27 12.79 -23.39
CA VAL A 250 10.06 13.11 -24.17
C VAL A 250 10.21 12.83 -25.67
N ASP A 251 11.44 12.76 -26.16
CA ASP A 251 11.75 12.50 -27.57
C ASP A 251 11.70 11.02 -27.91
N ASP A 252 11.77 10.15 -26.90
CA ASP A 252 11.51 8.72 -27.06
C ASP A 252 10.65 8.18 -25.90
N PRO A 253 9.34 8.14 -26.06
CA PRO A 253 8.43 7.64 -25.03
C PRO A 253 8.58 6.14 -24.74
N ARG A 254 9.43 5.42 -25.48
CA ARG A 254 9.82 4.03 -25.20
C ARG A 254 11.03 3.99 -24.30
N HIS A 255 11.71 5.13 -24.11
CA HIS A 255 12.85 5.21 -23.24
C HIS A 255 12.43 5.18 -21.78
N GLU A 256 13.33 4.63 -21.05
CA GLU A 256 13.36 4.56 -19.61
C GLU A 256 13.21 5.93 -18.99
N SER A 257 12.52 5.92 -17.89
CA SER A 257 12.67 7.01 -16.94
C SER A 257 14.15 7.12 -16.57
N PRO A 258 14.70 8.33 -16.56
CA PRO A 258 16.04 8.56 -16.04
C PRO A 258 16.17 8.29 -14.54
N VAL A 259 15.04 8.00 -13.91
CA VAL A 259 14.97 7.70 -12.48
C VAL A 259 14.83 6.19 -12.35
N PRO A 260 15.83 5.50 -11.82
CA PRO A 260 15.72 4.09 -11.52
C PRO A 260 14.83 3.93 -10.28
N ASN A 261 13.55 3.99 -10.50
CA ASN A 261 12.55 3.62 -9.53
C ASN A 261 11.83 2.36 -10.02
N PHE A 262 10.97 1.83 -9.18
CA PHE A 262 10.28 0.58 -9.50
C PHE A 262 9.48 0.65 -10.81
N ALA A 263 9.03 1.83 -11.19
CA ALA A 263 8.26 2.04 -12.41
C ALA A 263 9.12 2.01 -13.68
N ASP A 264 10.41 2.28 -13.60
CA ASP A 264 11.33 2.20 -14.73
C ASP A 264 11.51 0.78 -15.21
N TYR A 265 11.35 -0.18 -14.33
CA TYR A 265 11.38 -1.59 -14.67
C TYR A 265 10.18 -2.05 -15.49
N GLY A 266 9.12 -1.27 -15.57
CA GLY A 266 7.91 -1.60 -16.29
C GLY A 266 7.91 -1.26 -17.77
N HIS A 267 8.87 -0.52 -18.22
CA HIS A 267 8.92 -0.03 -19.59
C HIS A 267 9.88 -0.78 -20.50
N ARG A 268 10.69 -1.68 -19.96
CA ARG A 268 11.66 -2.45 -20.75
C ARG A 268 11.53 -3.95 -20.62
N ASP A 269 12.17 -4.60 -21.60
CA ASP A 269 12.52 -6.02 -21.69
C ASP A 269 13.32 -6.51 -20.47
N PHE A 270 12.86 -6.16 -19.27
CA PHE A 270 13.42 -6.67 -18.05
C PHE A 270 13.16 -8.16 -17.98
N ALA A 271 14.16 -8.84 -17.47
CA ALA A 271 14.20 -10.27 -17.37
C ALA A 271 12.80 -10.86 -17.13
N PRO A 272 12.42 -11.86 -17.91
CA PRO A 272 11.20 -12.58 -17.70
C PRO A 272 11.09 -12.92 -16.23
N GLY A 273 10.09 -12.38 -15.54
CA GLY A 273 9.89 -12.60 -14.12
C GLY A 273 9.95 -11.41 -13.20
N SER A 274 10.41 -10.24 -13.62
CA SER A 274 10.13 -9.03 -12.84
C SER A 274 8.64 -8.70 -12.95
N CYS A 275 8.03 -8.19 -11.88
CA CYS A 275 6.61 -7.82 -11.85
C CYS A 275 6.20 -6.84 -12.98
N THR A 276 7.11 -6.38 -13.74
CA THR A 276 7.03 -5.19 -14.54
C THR A 276 6.94 -5.44 -16.02
N VAL A 277 7.22 -6.65 -16.50
CA VAL A 277 7.32 -6.87 -17.94
C VAL A 277 6.58 -8.09 -18.39
N THR A 278 5.37 -7.82 -18.72
CA THR A 278 4.76 -8.61 -19.76
C THR A 278 4.80 -7.76 -21.02
N PRO A 279 5.41 -8.20 -22.12
CA PRO A 279 5.13 -7.61 -23.41
C PRO A 279 3.61 -7.61 -23.54
N VAL A 280 3.01 -6.45 -23.60
CA VAL A 280 1.57 -6.35 -23.83
C VAL A 280 1.40 -6.67 -25.29
N THR A 281 0.93 -7.86 -25.54
CA THR A 281 0.87 -8.46 -26.86
C THR A 281 -0.39 -8.09 -27.62
N GLU A 282 -1.31 -7.39 -26.97
CA GLU A 282 -2.42 -6.74 -27.66
C GLU A 282 -2.30 -5.21 -27.55
N PRO A 283 -2.89 -4.45 -28.51
CA PRO A 283 -2.87 -3.00 -28.44
C PRO A 283 -3.41 -2.51 -27.10
N CYS A 284 -2.62 -1.71 -26.40
CA CYS A 284 -3.00 -1.11 -25.14
C CYS A 284 -2.59 0.36 -25.09
N ARG A 285 -3.17 1.09 -24.18
CA ARG A 285 -2.78 2.46 -23.86
C ARG A 285 -2.34 2.58 -22.41
N PRO A 286 -1.41 3.48 -22.08
CA PRO A 286 -1.12 3.85 -20.73
C PRO A 286 -2.38 4.35 -20.01
N HIS A 287 -2.53 3.97 -18.74
CA HIS A 287 -3.56 4.45 -17.84
C HIS A 287 -2.88 4.87 -16.55
N GLY A 288 -2.98 6.12 -16.16
CA GLY A 288 -2.29 6.69 -15.00
C GLY A 288 -3.22 7.45 -14.09
N CYS A 289 -2.75 7.68 -12.87
CA CYS A 289 -3.40 8.58 -11.92
C CYS A 289 -3.40 10.02 -12.44
N GLN A 290 -4.26 10.86 -11.90
CA GLN A 290 -4.32 12.28 -12.25
C GLN A 290 -2.94 12.94 -12.08
N ALA A 291 -2.50 13.69 -13.08
CA ALA A 291 -1.20 14.38 -13.13
C ALA A 291 0.04 13.48 -12.93
N CYS A 292 -0.09 12.16 -13.01
CA CYS A 292 1.03 11.25 -12.88
C CYS A 292 1.72 11.03 -14.23
N PRO A 293 3.03 11.29 -14.35
CA PRO A 293 3.77 11.09 -15.60
C PRO A 293 4.08 9.61 -15.87
N MET A 294 4.00 8.74 -14.86
CA MET A 294 4.44 7.35 -14.95
C MET A 294 3.46 6.42 -15.67
N ALA A 295 2.15 6.67 -15.56
CA ALA A 295 1.10 5.84 -16.16
C ALA A 295 1.36 4.33 -16.00
N CYS A 296 1.53 3.88 -14.76
CA CYS A 296 1.93 2.51 -14.44
C CYS A 296 0.89 1.43 -14.77
N ALA A 297 -0.36 1.80 -15.04
CA ALA A 297 -1.38 0.86 -15.49
C ALA A 297 -1.48 0.80 -17.02
N ARG A 298 -2.11 -0.26 -17.51
CA ARG A 298 -2.39 -0.47 -18.92
C ARG A 298 -3.86 -0.83 -19.13
N ARG A 299 -4.45 -0.25 -20.15
CA ARG A 299 -5.79 -0.63 -20.63
C ARG A 299 -5.67 -1.23 -22.02
N THR A 300 -6.07 -2.48 -22.16
CA THR A 300 -6.04 -3.22 -23.42
C THR A 300 -7.21 -2.83 -24.33
N ILE A 301 -7.12 -3.19 -25.61
CA ILE A 301 -8.20 -2.97 -26.60
C ILE A 301 -9.48 -3.75 -26.23
N SER A 302 -9.35 -4.87 -25.55
CA SER A 302 -10.47 -5.66 -25.03
C SER A 302 -11.16 -5.01 -23.83
N GLY A 303 -10.66 -3.88 -23.34
CA GLY A 303 -11.23 -3.13 -22.21
C GLY A 303 -10.73 -3.60 -20.86
N LEU A 304 -9.89 -4.63 -20.78
CA LEU A 304 -9.25 -5.06 -19.54
C LEU A 304 -8.29 -3.98 -19.06
N SER A 305 -8.34 -3.66 -17.79
CA SER A 305 -7.48 -2.67 -17.15
C SER A 305 -6.78 -3.29 -15.96
N ASN A 306 -5.47 -3.09 -15.87
CA ASN A 306 -4.67 -3.63 -14.78
C ASN A 306 -3.42 -2.81 -14.55
N GLU A 307 -2.92 -2.83 -13.30
CA GLU A 307 -1.59 -2.33 -13.02
C GLU A 307 -0.56 -3.19 -13.75
N ALA A 308 0.27 -2.55 -14.59
CA ALA A 308 1.31 -3.26 -15.34
C ALA A 308 2.47 -3.72 -14.44
N PHE A 309 2.55 -3.21 -13.22
CA PHE A 309 3.69 -3.33 -12.33
C PHE A 309 3.44 -4.16 -11.08
N CYS A 310 2.23 -4.61 -10.84
CA CYS A 310 1.93 -5.32 -9.62
C CYS A 310 1.66 -6.80 -9.84
N PHE A 311 1.80 -7.58 -8.78
CA PHE A 311 1.57 -9.01 -8.71
C PHE A 311 0.31 -9.52 -9.43
N PRO A 312 -0.82 -8.78 -9.50
CA PRO A 312 -2.00 -9.27 -10.21
C PRO A 312 -1.73 -9.72 -11.64
N THR A 313 -0.83 -9.04 -12.34
CA THR A 313 -0.47 -9.40 -13.71
C THR A 313 0.47 -10.60 -13.79
N VAL A 314 1.23 -10.86 -12.74
CA VAL A 314 2.25 -11.92 -12.69
C VAL A 314 1.72 -13.21 -12.08
N TRP A 315 0.91 -13.11 -11.02
CA TRP A 315 0.42 -14.23 -10.23
C TRP A 315 -0.12 -15.43 -11.04
N PRO A 316 -0.95 -15.26 -12.10
CA PRO A 316 -1.50 -16.41 -12.79
C PRO A 316 -0.46 -17.37 -13.36
N PHE A 317 0.78 -16.94 -13.51
CA PHE A 317 1.84 -17.68 -14.22
C PHE A 317 3.13 -17.85 -13.45
N VAL A 318 3.21 -17.34 -12.23
CA VAL A 318 4.39 -17.52 -11.37
C VAL A 318 4.61 -19.00 -11.04
N ASN A 319 3.57 -19.81 -11.17
CA ASN A 319 3.53 -21.17 -10.69
C ASN A 319 3.34 -22.20 -11.83
N ILE A 320 4.23 -22.22 -12.82
CA ILE A 320 4.20 -23.20 -13.93
C ILE A 320 5.07 -24.45 -13.58
N PHE A 321 5.34 -24.69 -12.32
CA PHE A 321 6.12 -25.86 -11.90
C PHE A 321 5.21 -27.03 -11.57
N PRO A 322 5.66 -28.27 -11.80
CA PRO A 322 4.99 -29.43 -11.25
C PRO A 322 4.80 -29.28 -9.74
N PRO A 323 3.70 -29.74 -9.16
CA PRO A 323 3.44 -29.59 -7.73
C PRO A 323 4.55 -30.10 -6.82
N GLU A 324 5.24 -31.15 -7.23
CA GLU A 324 6.38 -31.74 -6.52
C GLU A 324 7.64 -30.85 -6.48
N GLU A 325 7.72 -29.89 -7.39
CA GLU A 325 8.85 -28.96 -7.46
C GLU A 325 8.46 -27.54 -6.94
N ALA A 326 7.20 -27.28 -6.73
CA ALA A 326 6.68 -25.94 -6.43
C ALA A 326 7.31 -25.33 -5.16
N GLY A 327 7.40 -26.12 -4.10
CA GLY A 327 7.94 -25.65 -2.82
C GLY A 327 9.44 -25.30 -2.85
N SER A 328 10.22 -25.92 -3.74
CA SER A 328 11.65 -25.67 -3.82
C SER A 328 12.04 -24.52 -4.76
N ARG A 329 11.22 -24.22 -5.77
CA ARG A 329 11.54 -23.24 -6.81
C ARG A 329 10.89 -21.87 -6.62
N LEU A 330 9.81 -21.78 -5.88
CA LEU A 330 9.14 -20.49 -5.59
C LEU A 330 10.03 -19.50 -4.81
N PHE A 331 10.99 -20.03 -4.06
CA PHE A 331 11.90 -19.22 -3.25
C PHE A 331 13.30 -19.04 -3.88
N THR A 332 13.59 -19.67 -5.02
CA THR A 332 14.91 -19.56 -5.67
C THR A 332 15.05 -18.35 -6.57
N GLY A 333 13.99 -17.56 -6.78
CA GLY A 333 14.01 -16.43 -7.71
C GLY A 333 14.13 -16.84 -9.18
N GLU A 334 14.12 -18.13 -9.49
CA GLU A 334 14.06 -18.62 -10.86
C GLU A 334 12.62 -18.50 -11.38
N PHE A 335 12.40 -17.49 -12.16
CA PHE A 335 11.12 -17.30 -12.85
C PHE A 335 11.05 -18.12 -14.14
N PRO A 336 9.89 -18.71 -14.46
CA PRO A 336 9.74 -19.63 -15.61
C PRO A 336 9.83 -18.97 -16.99
N GLY A 337 10.20 -17.71 -17.08
CA GLY A 337 10.28 -16.99 -18.36
C GLY A 337 11.25 -17.57 -19.40
N SER A 338 12.18 -18.40 -18.97
CA SER A 338 13.12 -19.09 -19.88
C SER A 338 12.58 -20.39 -20.48
N LEU A 339 11.40 -20.85 -20.05
CA LEU A 339 10.82 -22.13 -20.48
C LEU A 339 9.67 -21.97 -21.50
N LEU A 340 9.30 -20.73 -21.85
CA LEU A 340 8.21 -20.47 -22.75
C LEU A 340 8.71 -20.07 -24.14
N GLU A 341 8.26 -20.77 -25.16
CA GLU A 341 8.43 -20.33 -26.53
C GLU A 341 7.74 -18.98 -26.77
N PRO A 342 8.29 -18.05 -27.58
CA PRO A 342 7.71 -16.74 -27.83
C PRO A 342 6.24 -16.77 -28.28
N SER A 343 5.82 -17.84 -28.95
CA SER A 343 4.43 -18.05 -29.38
C SER A 343 3.46 -18.30 -28.21
N ASP A 344 3.93 -18.75 -27.06
CA ASP A 344 3.11 -19.07 -25.91
C ASP A 344 2.94 -17.89 -24.97
N ILE A 345 3.89 -16.95 -25.01
CA ILE A 345 3.81 -15.69 -24.27
C ILE A 345 2.55 -14.90 -24.64
N TRP A 346 2.12 -14.93 -25.89
CA TRP A 346 0.90 -14.29 -26.35
C TRP A 346 -0.38 -14.85 -25.73
N LYS A 347 -0.50 -16.15 -25.67
CA LYS A 347 -1.66 -16.81 -25.04
C LYS A 347 -1.69 -16.55 -23.54
N LEU A 348 -0.52 -16.54 -22.92
CA LEU A 348 -0.34 -16.27 -21.50
C LEU A 348 -0.73 -14.83 -21.14
N SER A 349 -0.34 -13.84 -21.94
CA SER A 349 -0.62 -12.43 -21.67
C SER A 349 -2.12 -12.16 -21.53
N ARG A 350 -2.94 -12.63 -22.47
CA ARG A 350 -4.39 -12.43 -22.42
C ARG A 350 -5.06 -13.13 -21.22
N SER A 351 -4.62 -14.34 -20.93
CA SER A 351 -5.12 -15.10 -19.74
C SER A 351 -4.72 -14.42 -18.43
N ARG A 352 -3.52 -13.86 -18.36
CA ARG A 352 -3.06 -13.08 -17.18
C ARG A 352 -3.96 -11.89 -16.91
N PHE A 353 -4.18 -11.05 -17.92
CA PHE A 353 -5.06 -9.89 -17.77
C PHE A 353 -6.46 -10.30 -17.37
N ARG A 354 -6.99 -11.40 -17.90
CA ARG A 354 -8.32 -11.89 -17.53
C ARG A 354 -8.40 -12.33 -16.08
N VAL A 355 -7.40 -13.05 -15.57
CA VAL A 355 -7.37 -13.49 -14.16
C VAL A 355 -7.18 -12.30 -13.22
N ALA A 356 -6.29 -11.37 -13.57
CA ALA A 356 -6.07 -10.15 -12.80
C ALA A 356 -7.32 -9.25 -12.80
N ASP A 357 -8.01 -9.14 -13.93
CA ASP A 357 -9.27 -8.43 -14.04
C ASP A 357 -10.37 -9.08 -13.15
N ARG A 358 -10.43 -10.42 -13.11
CA ARG A 358 -11.33 -11.13 -12.22
C ARG A 358 -10.99 -10.93 -10.74
N LEU A 359 -9.72 -10.91 -10.37
CA LEU A 359 -9.28 -10.58 -9.02
C LEU A 359 -9.81 -9.20 -8.59
N ASN A 360 -9.60 -8.20 -9.45
CA ASN A 360 -10.05 -6.84 -9.21
C ASN A 360 -11.58 -6.73 -9.20
N ASP A 361 -12.25 -7.47 -10.07
CA ASP A 361 -13.71 -7.46 -10.17
C ASP A 361 -14.39 -8.08 -8.94
N TYR A 362 -13.83 -9.17 -8.40
CA TYR A 362 -14.26 -9.71 -7.11
C TYR A 362 -13.86 -8.82 -5.93
N GLY A 363 -12.82 -7.98 -6.09
CA GLY A 363 -12.31 -7.12 -5.05
C GLY A 363 -11.54 -7.87 -3.97
N LEU A 364 -10.54 -8.67 -4.36
CA LEU A 364 -9.70 -9.48 -3.47
C LEU A 364 -8.26 -8.97 -3.39
N ASN A 365 -7.63 -9.16 -2.23
CA ASN A 365 -6.21 -8.85 -2.01
C ASN A 365 -5.32 -9.88 -2.72
N ILE A 366 -4.41 -9.39 -3.57
CA ILE A 366 -3.54 -10.25 -4.37
C ILE A 366 -2.53 -11.03 -3.53
N TYR A 367 -1.96 -10.45 -2.49
CA TYR A 367 -0.91 -11.11 -1.69
C TYR A 367 -1.47 -12.26 -0.87
N GLU A 368 -2.65 -12.10 -0.29
CA GLU A 368 -3.36 -13.17 0.41
C GLU A 368 -3.73 -14.31 -0.55
N VAL A 369 -4.24 -13.96 -1.72
CA VAL A 369 -4.61 -14.94 -2.75
C VAL A 369 -3.38 -15.69 -3.27
N PHE A 370 -2.29 -14.98 -3.55
CA PHE A 370 -1.04 -15.57 -4.03
C PHE A 370 -0.40 -16.49 -2.98
N SER A 371 -0.27 -16.02 -1.75
CA SER A 371 0.31 -16.81 -0.66
C SER A 371 -0.56 -18.03 -0.34
N GLY A 372 -1.89 -17.85 -0.36
CA GLY A 372 -2.84 -18.95 -0.19
C GLY A 372 -2.73 -19.99 -1.29
N ASP A 373 -2.66 -19.59 -2.55
CA ASP A 373 -2.49 -20.48 -3.69
C ASP A 373 -1.25 -21.38 -3.58
N VAL A 374 -0.11 -20.79 -3.28
CA VAL A 374 1.16 -21.51 -3.09
C VAL A 374 1.08 -22.48 -1.92
N TYR A 375 0.55 -22.03 -0.82
CA TYR A 375 0.39 -22.87 0.37
C TYR A 375 -0.54 -24.06 0.12
N LEU A 376 -1.71 -23.83 -0.52
CA LEU A 376 -2.68 -24.88 -0.83
C LEU A 376 -2.11 -25.94 -1.76
N VAL A 377 -1.39 -25.56 -2.82
CA VAL A 377 -0.79 -26.56 -3.72
C VAL A 377 0.27 -27.39 -3.02
N THR A 378 1.01 -26.80 -2.07
CA THR A 378 1.98 -27.53 -1.26
C THR A 378 1.27 -28.55 -0.35
N LEU A 379 0.19 -28.18 0.31
CA LEU A 379 -0.60 -29.12 1.11
C LEU A 379 -1.24 -30.22 0.27
N PHE A 380 -1.65 -29.91 -0.96
CA PHE A 380 -2.13 -30.92 -1.90
C PHE A 380 -1.04 -31.92 -2.28
N ALA A 381 0.15 -31.45 -2.62
CA ALA A 381 1.30 -32.32 -2.90
C ALA A 381 1.70 -33.20 -1.71
N MET A 382 1.54 -32.69 -0.48
CA MET A 382 1.76 -33.46 0.76
C MET A 382 0.63 -34.47 1.05
N GLY A 383 -0.48 -34.46 0.30
CA GLY A 383 -1.63 -35.32 0.52
C GLY A 383 -2.49 -34.94 1.75
N VAL A 384 -2.31 -33.74 2.29
CA VAL A 384 -3.05 -33.19 3.44
C VAL A 384 -4.38 -32.57 2.99
N LEU A 385 -4.37 -31.95 1.80
CA LEU A 385 -5.52 -31.24 1.22
C LEU A 385 -5.98 -31.93 -0.07
N GLY A 386 -7.27 -31.93 -0.34
CA GLY A 386 -7.91 -32.51 -1.54
C GLY A 386 -9.20 -33.22 -1.21
N PRO A 387 -9.89 -33.81 -2.22
CA PRO A 387 -11.17 -34.50 -2.00
C PRO A 387 -11.05 -35.62 -0.97
N GLY A 388 -11.83 -35.53 0.12
CA GLY A 388 -11.82 -36.51 1.20
C GLY A 388 -10.55 -36.58 2.05
N LYS A 389 -9.69 -35.57 1.98
CA LYS A 389 -8.48 -35.44 2.82
C LYS A 389 -8.79 -34.74 4.14
N ALA A 390 -7.76 -34.60 4.99
CA ALA A 390 -7.86 -33.90 6.27
C ALA A 390 -8.42 -32.47 6.11
N ILE A 391 -8.02 -31.80 5.03
CA ILE A 391 -8.61 -30.54 4.56
C ILE A 391 -9.31 -30.85 3.25
N ASP A 392 -10.65 -30.92 3.32
CA ASP A 392 -11.47 -31.29 2.15
C ASP A 392 -11.59 -30.12 1.19
N CYS A 393 -11.25 -30.36 -0.10
CA CYS A 393 -11.20 -29.31 -1.11
C CYS A 393 -11.34 -29.91 -2.52
N ASP A 394 -12.30 -29.41 -3.29
CA ASP A 394 -12.62 -29.87 -4.65
C ASP A 394 -11.95 -29.04 -5.75
N LEU A 395 -11.02 -28.13 -5.43
CA LEU A 395 -10.31 -27.35 -6.44
C LEU A 395 -9.53 -28.28 -7.40
N PRO A 396 -9.50 -27.96 -8.70
CA PRO A 396 -8.86 -28.81 -9.71
C PRO A 396 -7.32 -28.60 -9.70
N PHE A 397 -6.62 -29.14 -8.68
CA PHE A 397 -5.17 -28.98 -8.51
C PHE A 397 -4.35 -29.56 -9.67
N ASP A 398 -4.90 -30.51 -10.44
CA ASP A 398 -4.32 -30.99 -11.69
C ASP A 398 -4.19 -29.89 -12.76
N LYS A 399 -4.95 -28.78 -12.60
CA LYS A 399 -4.91 -27.58 -13.45
C LYS A 399 -4.30 -26.37 -12.75
N TRP A 400 -3.57 -26.56 -11.70
CA TRP A 400 -3.09 -25.47 -10.81
C TRP A 400 -2.40 -24.30 -11.54
N SER A 401 -1.61 -24.57 -12.58
CA SER A 401 -0.93 -23.54 -13.37
C SER A 401 -1.78 -22.88 -14.45
N THR A 402 -3.09 -23.10 -14.45
CA THR A 402 -4.00 -22.59 -15.48
C THR A 402 -4.89 -21.46 -14.99
N ALA A 403 -5.39 -20.65 -15.93
CA ALA A 403 -6.40 -19.63 -15.63
C ALA A 403 -7.69 -20.23 -15.07
N GLU A 404 -8.05 -21.44 -15.48
CA GLU A 404 -9.24 -22.17 -14.98
C GLU A 404 -9.15 -22.39 -13.46
N PHE A 405 -8.02 -22.89 -12.97
CA PHE A 405 -7.80 -23.05 -11.54
C PHE A 405 -7.84 -21.71 -10.80
N LYS A 406 -7.12 -20.70 -11.33
CA LYS A 406 -7.06 -19.39 -10.69
C LYS A 406 -8.44 -18.73 -10.60
N GLU A 407 -9.24 -18.80 -11.65
CA GLU A 407 -10.62 -18.29 -11.64
C GLU A 407 -11.52 -19.04 -10.66
N ALA A 408 -11.40 -20.37 -10.59
CA ALA A 408 -12.13 -21.18 -9.61
C ALA A 408 -11.74 -20.81 -8.17
N TYR A 409 -10.46 -20.67 -7.91
CA TYR A 409 -9.93 -20.25 -6.60
C TYR A 409 -10.45 -18.86 -6.19
N LEU A 410 -10.34 -17.86 -7.07
CA LEU A 410 -10.88 -16.51 -6.82
C LEU A 410 -12.38 -16.54 -6.50
N ARG A 411 -13.13 -17.32 -7.27
CA ARG A 411 -14.59 -17.43 -7.09
C ARG A 411 -14.95 -17.99 -5.72
N ILE A 412 -14.34 -19.12 -5.32
CA ILE A 412 -14.71 -19.75 -4.04
C ILE A 412 -14.37 -18.84 -2.85
N VAL A 413 -13.27 -18.10 -2.92
CA VAL A 413 -12.88 -17.13 -1.87
C VAL A 413 -13.85 -15.96 -1.82
N ALA A 414 -14.16 -15.36 -2.98
CA ALA A 414 -15.05 -14.21 -3.05
C ALA A 414 -16.48 -14.54 -2.61
N LEU A 415 -16.97 -15.73 -2.97
CA LEU A 415 -18.34 -16.16 -2.67
C LEU A 415 -18.45 -17.05 -1.43
N ARG A 416 -17.36 -17.32 -0.73
CA ARG A 416 -17.29 -18.17 0.47
C ARG A 416 -17.80 -19.59 0.23
N GLU A 417 -17.54 -20.17 -0.95
CA GLU A 417 -17.95 -21.52 -1.32
C GLU A 417 -16.96 -22.58 -0.77
N GLY A 418 -17.44 -23.60 -0.08
CA GLY A 418 -16.59 -24.67 0.45
C GLY A 418 -15.45 -24.13 1.32
N ILE A 419 -14.21 -24.55 1.04
CA ILE A 419 -12.99 -24.08 1.73
C ILE A 419 -12.76 -22.56 1.57
N GLY A 420 -13.37 -21.94 0.56
CA GLY A 420 -13.34 -20.50 0.37
C GLY A 420 -13.90 -19.71 1.55
N ASN A 421 -14.77 -20.34 2.37
CA ASN A 421 -15.29 -19.72 3.58
C ASN A 421 -14.17 -19.47 4.62
N GLU A 422 -13.21 -20.38 4.76
CA GLU A 422 -12.05 -20.23 5.63
C GLU A 422 -11.03 -19.26 4.99
N LEU A 423 -10.78 -19.41 3.70
CA LEU A 423 -9.80 -18.58 2.97
C LEU A 423 -10.22 -17.11 2.90
N ALA A 424 -11.51 -16.81 2.89
CA ALA A 424 -12.02 -15.44 2.96
C ALA A 424 -11.73 -14.74 4.29
N GLU A 425 -11.41 -15.49 5.35
CA GLU A 425 -10.93 -14.95 6.63
C GLU A 425 -9.45 -14.55 6.62
N GLY A 426 -8.74 -14.84 5.51
CA GLY A 426 -7.30 -14.73 5.39
C GLY A 426 -6.57 -16.05 5.67
N ILE A 427 -5.46 -16.28 4.96
CA ILE A 427 -4.77 -17.58 5.00
C ILE A 427 -4.29 -17.94 6.42
N ALA A 428 -3.79 -16.98 7.19
CA ALA A 428 -3.31 -17.24 8.55
C ALA A 428 -4.43 -17.77 9.46
N ARG A 429 -5.64 -17.19 9.39
CA ARG A 429 -6.82 -17.67 10.14
C ARG A 429 -7.31 -19.02 9.65
N ALA A 430 -7.28 -19.28 8.36
CA ALA A 430 -7.62 -20.58 7.80
C ALA A 430 -6.69 -21.67 8.32
N VAL A 431 -5.39 -21.41 8.30
CA VAL A 431 -4.35 -22.37 8.76
C VAL A 431 -4.44 -22.60 10.28
N GLU A 432 -4.73 -21.56 11.05
CA GLU A 432 -5.01 -21.70 12.49
C GLU A 432 -6.22 -22.60 12.74
N LYS A 433 -7.32 -22.40 12.00
CA LYS A 433 -8.52 -23.24 12.09
C LYS A 433 -8.24 -24.70 11.74
N TRP A 434 -7.31 -24.97 10.82
CA TRP A 434 -6.87 -26.33 10.45
C TRP A 434 -5.88 -26.93 11.46
N GLY A 435 -5.51 -26.18 12.52
CA GLY A 435 -4.59 -26.62 13.56
C GLY A 435 -3.13 -26.72 13.12
N ARG A 436 -2.75 -26.02 12.04
CA ARG A 436 -1.41 -26.10 11.43
C ARG A 436 -0.57 -24.85 11.57
N TYR A 437 -1.13 -23.75 12.07
CA TYR A 437 -0.48 -22.44 12.01
C TYR A 437 0.90 -22.43 12.64
N LYS A 438 1.04 -22.95 13.86
CA LYS A 438 2.35 -22.92 14.55
C LYS A 438 3.39 -23.79 13.85
N GLU A 439 3.05 -25.01 13.46
CA GLU A 439 3.98 -25.95 12.80
C GLU A 439 4.42 -25.40 11.45
N ASP A 440 3.48 -24.90 10.66
CA ASP A 440 3.75 -24.45 9.31
C ASP A 440 4.47 -23.09 9.27
N THR A 441 4.24 -22.21 10.25
CA THR A 441 5.04 -20.99 10.39
C THR A 441 6.44 -21.26 10.96
N ASP A 442 6.60 -22.17 11.91
CA ASP A 442 7.92 -22.51 12.45
C ASP A 442 8.82 -23.18 11.41
N SER A 443 8.25 -23.99 10.52
CA SER A 443 8.97 -24.65 9.43
C SER A 443 9.21 -23.77 8.19
N GLY A 444 8.56 -22.62 8.10
CA GLY A 444 8.59 -21.76 6.91
C GLY A 444 7.72 -22.26 5.75
N LEU A 445 6.85 -23.25 5.98
CA LEU A 445 5.86 -23.69 5.00
C LEU A 445 4.79 -22.63 4.78
N LEU A 446 4.38 -21.94 5.84
CA LEU A 446 3.54 -20.76 5.80
C LEU A 446 4.38 -19.51 6.07
N ASN A 447 4.59 -18.69 5.06
CA ASN A 447 5.35 -17.44 5.18
C ASN A 447 4.48 -16.32 5.76
N HIS A 448 4.20 -16.39 7.05
CA HIS A 448 3.56 -15.34 7.82
C HIS A 448 4.57 -14.84 8.88
N PRO A 449 5.35 -13.78 8.56
CA PRO A 449 6.57 -13.44 9.30
C PRO A 449 6.31 -12.89 10.71
N ALA A 450 5.15 -12.29 10.90
CA ALA A 450 4.74 -11.70 12.18
C ALA A 450 3.21 -11.58 12.22
N TRP A 451 2.68 -10.72 13.08
CA TRP A 451 1.29 -10.28 12.97
C TRP A 451 1.10 -9.42 11.70
N GLY A 452 -0.10 -9.27 11.23
CA GLY A 452 -0.41 -8.50 10.04
C GLY A 452 -0.80 -9.38 8.87
N TYR A 453 0.00 -9.39 7.82
CA TYR A 453 -0.31 -10.00 6.54
C TYR A 453 0.73 -11.03 6.12
N MET A 454 0.45 -11.73 5.04
CA MET A 454 1.37 -12.69 4.45
C MET A 454 2.63 -12.00 3.91
N GLU A 455 3.73 -12.75 3.89
CA GLU A 455 5.02 -12.25 3.43
C GLU A 455 4.95 -11.76 1.98
N HIS A 456 5.35 -10.51 1.78
CA HIS A 456 5.64 -9.95 0.47
C HIS A 456 7.16 -9.89 0.23
N ASN A 457 7.91 -9.44 1.22
CA ASN A 457 9.35 -9.36 1.20
C ASN A 457 9.92 -10.26 2.31
N ASP A 458 11.06 -10.91 2.05
CA ASP A 458 11.67 -11.81 3.04
C ASP A 458 12.31 -11.02 4.18
N PRO A 459 11.84 -11.16 5.43
CA PRO A 459 12.37 -10.42 6.56
C PRO A 459 13.83 -10.71 6.89
N ARG A 460 14.38 -11.81 6.40
CA ARG A 460 15.78 -12.18 6.60
C ARG A 460 16.73 -11.42 5.66
N ILE A 461 16.20 -10.90 4.55
CA ILE A 461 16.96 -10.19 3.51
C ILE A 461 16.60 -8.71 3.54
N GLU A 462 15.31 -8.41 3.44
CA GLU A 462 14.78 -7.05 3.25
C GLU A 462 14.41 -6.43 4.60
N VAL A 463 15.43 -6.30 5.46
CA VAL A 463 15.27 -5.92 6.87
C VAL A 463 14.60 -4.57 7.08
N ASP A 464 14.75 -3.62 6.16
CA ASP A 464 14.12 -2.30 6.29
C ASP A 464 12.59 -2.40 6.24
N PHE A 465 12.06 -3.20 5.30
CA PHE A 465 10.64 -3.50 5.25
C PHE A 465 10.19 -4.20 6.53
N SER A 466 10.92 -5.23 6.93
CA SER A 466 10.53 -6.11 8.03
C SER A 466 10.57 -5.44 9.39
N TYR A 467 11.65 -4.75 9.69
CA TYR A 467 11.80 -4.01 10.95
C TYR A 467 10.79 -2.87 11.04
N GLY A 468 10.57 -2.17 9.92
CA GLY A 468 9.53 -1.17 9.85
C GLY A 468 8.12 -1.75 10.03
N SER A 469 7.84 -2.93 9.44
CA SER A 469 6.54 -3.60 9.53
C SER A 469 6.24 -4.12 10.94
N ILE A 470 7.22 -4.74 11.60
CA ILE A 470 7.02 -5.26 12.96
C ILE A 470 6.71 -4.14 13.96
N LEU A 471 7.19 -2.94 13.70
CA LEU A 471 6.91 -1.74 14.50
C LEU A 471 5.64 -1.00 14.04
N GLY A 472 5.17 -1.25 12.83
CA GLY A 472 4.04 -0.58 12.19
C GLY A 472 2.74 -1.38 12.22
N ASP A 473 1.85 -1.07 11.30
CA ASP A 473 0.48 -1.58 11.21
C ASP A 473 0.24 -2.52 10.02
N ARG A 474 1.21 -2.60 9.10
CA ARG A 474 1.09 -3.33 7.84
C ARG A 474 2.12 -4.44 7.71
N ASP A 475 2.00 -5.13 6.59
CA ASP A 475 2.97 -6.09 6.11
C ASP A 475 4.26 -5.42 5.61
N ASN A 476 5.18 -6.26 5.14
CA ASN A 476 6.45 -5.84 4.54
C ASN A 476 6.30 -5.10 3.21
N ASN A 477 5.11 -4.70 2.81
CA ASN A 477 4.84 -4.01 1.54
C ASN A 477 4.68 -2.48 1.68
N ASP A 478 5.17 -1.93 2.75
CA ASP A 478 5.22 -0.50 2.96
C ASP A 478 6.48 0.06 2.31
N HIS A 479 6.40 0.36 1.01
CA HIS A 479 7.57 0.55 0.14
C HIS A 479 8.46 1.71 0.55
N GLY A 480 7.92 2.92 0.49
CA GLY A 480 8.63 4.13 0.87
C GLY A 480 10.12 4.14 0.52
N PHE A 481 10.93 4.53 1.47
CA PHE A 481 12.38 4.61 1.35
C PHE A 481 13.07 3.28 1.02
N SER A 482 12.61 2.18 1.58
CA SER A 482 13.25 0.86 1.42
C SER A 482 13.26 0.40 -0.03
N LEU A 483 12.27 0.77 -0.82
CA LEU A 483 12.21 0.38 -2.23
C LEU A 483 13.39 0.94 -3.03
N ALA A 484 13.80 2.18 -2.77
CA ALA A 484 14.97 2.78 -3.42
C ALA A 484 16.25 2.01 -3.09
N VAL A 485 16.40 1.55 -1.85
CA VAL A 485 17.56 0.78 -1.40
C VAL A 485 17.65 -0.57 -2.09
N HIS A 486 16.55 -1.26 -2.30
CA HIS A 486 16.52 -2.54 -3.02
C HIS A 486 16.85 -2.43 -4.51
N GLN A 487 16.83 -1.22 -5.05
CA GLN A 487 17.25 -0.96 -6.44
C GLN A 487 18.75 -0.65 -6.58
N ILE A 488 19.45 -0.34 -5.49
CA ILE A 488 20.88 0.01 -5.48
C ILE A 488 21.75 -1.02 -6.23
N PRO A 489 21.61 -2.34 -6.04
CA PRO A 489 22.43 -3.31 -6.75
C PRO A 489 22.28 -3.24 -8.27
N ARG A 490 21.07 -2.97 -8.74
CA ARG A 490 20.80 -2.83 -10.19
C ARG A 490 21.39 -1.55 -10.74
N ILE A 491 21.31 -0.47 -9.98
CA ILE A 491 21.93 0.81 -10.33
C ILE A 491 23.43 0.63 -10.44
N ALA A 492 24.07 0.01 -9.46
CA ALA A 492 25.50 -0.28 -9.47
C ALA A 492 25.91 -1.15 -10.68
N ALA A 493 25.10 -2.15 -11.04
CA ALA A 493 25.36 -3.00 -12.21
C ALA A 493 25.30 -2.21 -13.53
N VAL A 494 24.41 -1.21 -13.62
CA VAL A 494 24.27 -0.38 -14.82
C VAL A 494 25.35 0.70 -14.90
N THR A 495 25.69 1.31 -13.77
CA THR A 495 26.61 2.47 -13.70
C THR A 495 28.07 2.06 -13.43
N GLY A 496 28.30 0.85 -12.91
CA GLY A 496 29.61 0.46 -12.37
C GLY A 496 30.00 1.21 -11.08
N GLU A 497 29.05 1.85 -10.41
CA GLU A 497 29.28 2.65 -9.19
C GLU A 497 28.95 1.84 -7.92
N GLU A 498 29.99 1.42 -7.22
CA GLU A 498 29.85 0.62 -5.99
C GLU A 498 29.54 1.48 -4.74
N ARG A 499 29.81 2.80 -4.80
CA ARG A 499 29.59 3.72 -3.68
C ARG A 499 28.18 4.30 -3.62
N VAL A 500 27.19 3.60 -4.18
CA VAL A 500 25.81 4.10 -4.25
C VAL A 500 25.25 4.38 -2.85
N ALA A 501 25.60 3.57 -1.85
CA ALA A 501 25.19 3.80 -0.46
C ALA A 501 25.72 5.14 0.09
N GLU A 502 26.98 5.49 -0.19
CA GLU A 502 27.56 6.78 0.19
C GLU A 502 26.89 7.94 -0.54
N ILE A 503 26.63 7.78 -1.84
CA ILE A 503 25.95 8.81 -2.65
C ILE A 503 24.55 9.06 -2.11
N LEU A 504 23.79 8.03 -1.77
CA LEU A 504 22.46 8.17 -1.19
C LEU A 504 22.50 8.88 0.15
N SER A 505 23.47 8.59 1.01
CA SER A 505 23.57 9.17 2.33
C SER A 505 23.78 10.69 2.32
N ILE A 506 24.41 11.23 1.27
CA ILE A 506 24.59 12.68 1.08
C ILE A 506 23.23 13.39 0.95
N LYS A 507 22.23 12.71 0.36
CA LYS A 507 20.88 13.27 0.16
C LYS A 507 19.92 12.98 1.31
N VAL A 508 20.21 12.00 2.14
CA VAL A 508 19.31 11.62 3.23
C VAL A 508 19.56 12.46 4.46
N LEU A 509 18.79 13.51 4.61
CA LEU A 509 18.67 14.32 5.81
C LEU A 509 17.51 13.75 6.64
N PRO A 510 17.54 13.79 7.97
CA PRO A 510 18.42 14.46 8.89
C PRO A 510 19.61 13.63 9.40
N TYR A 511 19.97 12.55 8.76
CA TYR A 511 21.05 11.65 9.23
C TYR A 511 22.46 12.15 8.84
N GLU A 512 22.57 13.39 8.43
CA GLU A 512 23.83 14.13 8.23
C GLU A 512 24.84 13.39 7.35
N GLY A 513 24.36 12.66 6.34
CA GLY A 513 25.23 11.89 5.45
C GLY A 513 25.79 10.62 6.07
N ASP A 514 25.12 10.03 7.06
CA ASP A 514 25.53 8.75 7.64
C ASP A 514 25.31 7.60 6.63
N PRO A 515 26.35 7.09 5.95
CA PRO A 515 26.20 6.06 4.94
C PRO A 515 25.82 4.70 5.54
N PHE A 516 26.12 4.47 6.83
CA PHE A 516 25.91 3.19 7.48
C PHE A 516 24.43 2.83 7.68
N MET A 517 23.53 3.78 7.51
CA MET A 517 22.10 3.46 7.47
C MET A 517 21.76 2.47 6.33
N PHE A 518 22.58 2.41 5.28
CA PHE A 518 22.44 1.49 4.15
C PHE A 518 23.32 0.24 4.27
N ASP A 519 23.99 0.03 5.40
CA ASP A 519 24.76 -1.18 5.63
C ASP A 519 23.84 -2.36 5.97
N TYR A 520 23.88 -3.38 5.13
CA TYR A 520 23.15 -4.65 5.30
C TYR A 520 24.02 -5.80 5.80
N SER A 521 25.22 -5.51 6.26
CA SER A 521 26.09 -6.50 6.92
C SER A 521 25.52 -6.89 8.29
N GLU A 522 26.09 -7.96 8.86
CA GLU A 522 25.87 -8.32 10.26
C GLU A 522 26.93 -7.71 11.20
N GLY A 523 27.74 -6.82 10.67
CA GLY A 523 28.77 -6.09 11.40
C GLY A 523 28.26 -5.05 12.40
N PRO A 524 29.16 -4.29 13.03
CA PRO A 524 28.81 -3.31 14.05
C PRO A 524 27.93 -2.15 13.52
N THR A 525 28.04 -1.81 12.25
CA THR A 525 27.29 -0.75 11.58
C THR A 525 26.06 -1.27 10.81
N GLY A 526 25.91 -2.60 10.69
CA GLY A 526 24.92 -3.27 9.86
C GLY A 526 23.53 -3.38 10.50
N ILE A 527 22.84 -4.48 10.15
CA ILE A 527 21.40 -4.64 10.38
C ILE A 527 20.94 -4.61 11.85
N TYR A 528 21.82 -4.78 12.82
CA TYR A 528 21.50 -4.69 14.27
C TYR A 528 22.07 -3.42 14.94
N SER A 529 22.52 -2.47 14.14
CA SER A 529 23.18 -1.25 14.64
C SER A 529 22.18 -0.14 15.00
N ALA A 530 22.68 0.90 15.67
CA ALA A 530 21.94 2.13 15.87
C ALA A 530 21.75 2.90 14.54
N ASN A 531 22.67 2.72 13.56
CA ASN A 531 22.53 3.31 12.23
C ASN A 531 21.28 2.73 11.51
N LYS A 532 21.06 1.41 11.63
CA LYS A 532 19.85 0.78 11.10
C LYS A 532 18.59 1.23 11.85
N ALA A 533 18.64 1.48 13.15
CA ALA A 533 17.52 2.05 13.89
C ALA A 533 17.15 3.45 13.38
N LYS A 534 18.17 4.32 13.12
CA LYS A 534 17.95 5.63 12.48
C LYS A 534 17.31 5.49 11.10
N SER A 535 17.79 4.56 10.27
CA SER A 535 17.23 4.30 8.94
C SER A 535 15.74 3.98 9.01
N ILE A 536 15.36 3.08 9.91
CA ILE A 536 13.95 2.67 10.08
C ILE A 536 13.09 3.81 10.63
N ALA A 537 13.57 4.56 11.62
CA ALA A 537 12.86 5.72 12.14
C ALA A 537 12.63 6.77 11.04
N TRP A 538 13.68 7.10 10.29
CA TRP A 538 13.60 8.02 9.16
C TRP A 538 12.58 7.53 8.11
N LEU A 539 12.64 6.26 7.73
CA LEU A 539 11.69 5.65 6.81
C LEU A 539 10.24 5.87 7.27
N ARG A 540 9.95 5.57 8.56
CA ARG A 540 8.60 5.73 9.10
C ARG A 540 8.16 7.18 9.15
N HIS A 541 9.02 8.09 9.57
CA HIS A 541 8.70 9.51 9.64
C HIS A 541 8.51 10.11 8.25
N TYR A 542 9.42 9.83 7.29
CA TYR A 542 9.27 10.24 5.90
C TYR A 542 7.96 9.74 5.30
N THR A 543 7.68 8.44 5.46
CA THR A 543 6.49 7.80 4.89
C THR A 543 5.21 8.40 5.44
N ARG A 544 5.11 8.59 6.75
CA ARG A 544 3.92 9.17 7.40
C ARG A 544 3.60 10.58 6.93
N PHE A 545 4.60 11.37 6.59
CA PHE A 545 4.37 12.72 6.09
C PHE A 545 4.38 12.81 4.57
N TRP A 546 5.56 12.62 3.94
CA TRP A 546 5.73 12.93 2.53
C TRP A 546 4.93 12.02 1.60
N THR A 547 4.91 10.72 1.85
CA THR A 547 4.13 9.82 0.99
C THR A 547 2.65 9.78 1.37
N GLU A 548 2.33 9.63 2.64
CA GLU A 548 0.96 9.32 3.06
C GLU A 548 0.12 10.55 3.40
N SER A 549 0.71 11.58 4.03
CA SER A 549 -0.04 12.79 4.40
C SER A 549 -0.04 13.84 3.28
N VAL A 550 1.07 13.98 2.56
CA VAL A 550 1.17 14.84 1.38
C VAL A 550 0.66 14.15 0.10
N GLY A 551 0.51 12.81 0.13
CA GLY A 551 -0.12 12.03 -0.93
C GLY A 551 0.81 11.69 -2.10
N TYR A 552 2.12 11.75 -1.91
CA TYR A 552 3.07 11.31 -2.92
C TYR A 552 3.05 9.80 -3.12
N CYS A 553 3.12 9.37 -4.37
CA CYS A 553 3.17 7.97 -4.72
C CYS A 553 4.55 7.38 -4.43
N ASP A 554 4.59 6.29 -3.69
CA ASP A 554 5.79 5.55 -3.32
C ASP A 554 6.52 4.87 -4.49
N PHE A 555 5.90 4.79 -5.66
CA PHE A 555 6.58 4.42 -6.91
C PHE A 555 7.37 5.56 -7.56
N LEU A 556 7.13 6.80 -7.17
CA LEU A 556 7.80 7.98 -7.71
C LEU A 556 8.66 8.69 -6.65
N TRP A 557 8.28 8.59 -5.38
CA TRP A 557 8.90 9.26 -4.24
C TRP A 557 9.17 8.27 -3.09
N PRO A 558 10.31 8.37 -2.37
CA PRO A 558 11.43 9.30 -2.63
C PRO A 558 12.16 8.98 -3.93
N ASN A 559 12.72 10.02 -4.53
CA ASN A 559 13.53 9.93 -5.72
C ASN A 559 14.97 10.30 -5.37
N PHE A 560 15.78 9.32 -5.00
CA PHE A 560 17.15 9.55 -4.54
C PHE A 560 18.18 9.59 -5.67
N ILE A 561 17.96 8.86 -6.75
CA ILE A 561 18.93 8.65 -7.81
C ILE A 561 18.31 8.97 -9.16
N SER A 562 19.10 9.64 -10.00
CA SER A 562 18.82 9.85 -11.42
C SER A 562 20.04 9.52 -12.24
N LEU A 563 19.93 8.59 -13.17
CA LEU A 563 21.03 8.25 -14.09
C LEU A 563 21.33 9.37 -15.09
N ASN A 564 20.44 10.34 -15.27
CA ASN A 564 20.65 11.50 -16.14
C ASN A 564 21.33 12.66 -15.43
N ALA A 565 21.37 12.67 -14.12
CA ALA A 565 22.07 13.71 -13.36
C ALA A 565 23.57 13.41 -13.35
N PRO A 566 24.45 14.42 -13.59
CA PRO A 566 25.89 14.21 -13.58
C PRO A 566 26.45 13.70 -12.25
N ASP A 567 25.78 14.02 -11.16
CA ASP A 567 26.09 13.58 -9.79
C ASP A 567 25.29 12.36 -9.35
N MET A 568 24.49 11.77 -10.25
CA MET A 568 23.57 10.66 -10.01
C MET A 568 22.50 10.94 -8.95
N LEU A 569 22.33 12.18 -8.50
CA LEU A 569 21.37 12.52 -7.46
C LEU A 569 19.98 12.82 -8.03
N GLY A 570 18.95 12.29 -7.39
CA GLY A 570 17.55 12.50 -7.73
C GLY A 570 16.94 13.78 -7.17
N ALA A 571 15.64 13.90 -7.26
CA ALA A 571 14.88 15.07 -6.84
C ALA A 571 14.77 15.22 -5.31
N THR A 572 14.83 14.14 -4.55
CA THR A 572 14.80 14.14 -3.08
C THR A 572 16.14 14.64 -2.53
N PRO A 573 16.18 15.53 -1.51
CA PRO A 573 15.09 16.06 -0.67
C PRO A 573 14.51 17.42 -1.14
N GLU A 574 14.81 17.88 -2.33
CA GLU A 574 14.38 19.20 -2.80
C GLU A 574 12.97 19.18 -3.39
N GLY A 575 12.60 18.10 -4.06
CA GLY A 575 11.37 18.00 -4.84
C GLY A 575 10.12 18.05 -3.99
N GLU A 576 10.09 17.30 -2.91
CA GLU A 576 8.94 17.20 -2.02
C GLU A 576 8.52 18.57 -1.48
N PRO A 577 9.40 19.35 -0.80
CA PRO A 577 9.02 20.67 -0.30
C PRO A 577 8.80 21.69 -1.43
N ARG A 578 9.46 21.56 -2.59
CA ARG A 578 9.30 22.47 -3.71
C ARG A 578 7.85 22.46 -4.24
N PHE A 579 7.29 21.29 -4.49
CA PHE A 579 5.90 21.18 -4.92
C PHE A 579 4.92 21.55 -3.80
N PHE A 580 5.18 21.06 -2.59
CA PHE A 580 4.32 21.29 -1.44
C PHE A 580 4.17 22.79 -1.14
N ASN A 581 5.28 23.52 -1.08
CA ASN A 581 5.27 24.94 -0.76
C ASN A 581 4.71 25.79 -1.91
N ALA A 582 4.94 25.42 -3.17
CA ALA A 582 4.32 26.11 -4.30
C ALA A 582 2.79 26.03 -4.24
N VAL A 583 2.23 24.91 -3.76
CA VAL A 583 0.78 24.76 -3.61
C VAL A 583 0.24 25.44 -2.36
N THR A 584 0.92 25.31 -1.20
CA THR A 584 0.35 25.62 0.12
C THR A 584 0.85 26.92 0.76
N ALA A 585 2.00 27.44 0.32
CA ALA A 585 2.74 28.53 0.97
C ALA A 585 3.08 28.29 2.46
N LYS A 586 3.12 27.02 2.91
CA LYS A 586 3.37 26.70 4.34
C LYS A 586 4.85 26.85 4.74
N GLY A 587 5.77 26.89 3.80
CA GLY A 587 7.20 27.06 4.07
C GLY A 587 7.84 25.87 4.80
N ILE A 588 7.29 24.66 4.66
CA ILE A 588 7.79 23.43 5.30
C ILE A 588 9.03 22.97 4.54
N SER A 589 10.15 22.78 5.25
CA SER A 589 11.34 22.13 4.71
C SER A 589 11.17 20.61 4.66
N PHE A 590 12.12 19.93 3.99
CA PHE A 590 12.14 18.47 3.98
C PHE A 590 12.22 17.88 5.40
N VAL A 591 13.07 18.46 6.24
CA VAL A 591 13.28 18.02 7.64
C VAL A 591 12.05 18.30 8.49
N ASP A 592 11.43 19.48 8.36
CA ASP A 592 10.18 19.79 9.07
C ASP A 592 9.09 18.75 8.75
N GLY A 593 9.03 18.32 7.49
CA GLY A 593 8.09 17.26 7.08
C GLY A 593 8.38 15.92 7.76
N VAL A 594 9.66 15.55 7.90
CA VAL A 594 10.05 14.31 8.62
C VAL A 594 9.68 14.40 10.11
N GLU A 595 9.85 15.57 10.74
CA GLU A 595 9.44 15.80 12.14
C GLU A 595 7.92 15.75 12.33
N ILE A 596 7.14 16.31 11.41
CA ILE A 596 5.69 16.13 11.42
C ILE A 596 5.33 14.65 11.28
N GLY A 597 6.05 13.92 10.43
CA GLY A 597 5.91 12.48 10.28
C GLY A 597 6.18 11.70 11.57
N ARG A 598 7.18 12.13 12.37
CA ARG A 598 7.45 11.58 13.70
C ARG A 598 6.26 11.78 14.66
N ARG A 599 5.63 12.96 14.62
CA ARG A 599 4.42 13.23 15.40
C ARG A 599 3.28 12.28 15.02
N ILE A 600 3.05 12.09 13.72
CA ILE A 600 2.01 11.18 13.20
C ILE A 600 2.30 9.73 13.59
N TRP A 601 3.55 9.28 13.42
CA TRP A 601 4.00 7.95 13.81
C TRP A 601 3.77 7.64 15.29
N ASN A 602 4.04 8.61 16.15
CA ASN A 602 3.77 8.49 17.57
C ASN A 602 2.28 8.48 17.91
N LEU A 603 1.43 9.22 17.18
CA LEU A 603 -0.03 9.11 17.34
C LEU A 603 -0.52 7.70 16.98
N ASP A 604 -0.08 7.15 15.84
CA ASP A 604 -0.42 5.78 15.45
C ASP A 604 0.04 4.77 16.50
N ARG A 605 1.26 4.92 17.00
CA ARG A 605 1.81 4.06 18.08
C ARG A 605 0.90 4.01 19.30
N THR A 606 0.30 5.12 19.67
CA THR A 606 -0.61 5.18 20.83
C THR A 606 -1.91 4.42 20.58
N MET A 607 -2.44 4.44 19.34
CA MET A 607 -3.61 3.65 18.98
C MET A 607 -3.33 2.15 19.09
N TRP A 608 -2.17 1.69 18.60
CA TRP A 608 -1.77 0.28 18.73
C TRP A 608 -1.53 -0.14 20.18
N ALA A 609 -0.98 0.74 21.02
CA ALA A 609 -0.84 0.48 22.46
C ALA A 609 -2.21 0.25 23.12
N LEU A 610 -3.23 1.05 22.75
CA LEU A 610 -4.60 0.86 23.22
C LEU A 610 -5.23 -0.45 22.72
N GLN A 611 -4.83 -0.92 21.55
CA GLN A 611 -5.25 -2.20 20.96
C GLN A 611 -4.47 -3.40 21.54
N GLY A 612 -3.51 -3.18 22.42
CA GLY A 612 -2.78 -4.24 23.14
C GLY A 612 -1.35 -4.49 22.66
N ARG A 613 -0.84 -3.69 21.73
CA ARG A 613 0.56 -3.82 21.28
C ARG A 613 1.53 -3.47 22.41
N HIS A 614 2.56 -4.27 22.52
CA HIS A 614 3.71 -4.05 23.41
C HIS A 614 4.93 -4.83 22.90
N ARG A 615 6.09 -4.60 23.51
CA ARG A 615 7.38 -5.16 23.08
C ARG A 615 7.35 -6.67 22.79
N GLU A 616 6.67 -7.45 23.64
CA GLU A 616 6.62 -8.92 23.49
C GLU A 616 5.78 -9.37 22.29
N THR A 617 4.89 -8.53 21.78
CA THR A 617 4.12 -8.82 20.56
C THR A 617 4.90 -8.49 19.28
N GLU A 618 5.99 -7.73 19.36
CA GLU A 618 6.82 -7.32 18.24
C GLU A 618 7.95 -8.33 18.01
N VAL A 619 7.58 -9.53 17.59
CA VAL A 619 8.49 -10.65 17.33
C VAL A 619 8.14 -11.30 16.00
N PHE A 620 9.16 -11.77 15.31
CA PHE A 620 8.96 -12.55 14.08
C PHE A 620 8.63 -14.00 14.38
N ALA A 621 7.97 -14.65 13.41
CA ALA A 621 7.73 -16.09 13.45
C ALA A 621 9.05 -16.90 13.48
N GLY A 622 8.94 -18.12 13.99
CA GLY A 622 10.11 -18.98 14.24
C GLY A 622 11.04 -19.16 13.04
N TYR A 623 10.47 -19.35 11.85
CA TYR A 623 11.26 -19.60 10.64
C TYR A 623 12.26 -18.48 10.31
N VAL A 624 11.94 -17.24 10.66
CA VAL A 624 12.82 -16.08 10.38
C VAL A 624 14.16 -16.23 11.11
N TYR A 625 14.17 -16.91 12.23
CA TYR A 625 15.36 -17.13 13.06
C TYR A 625 16.03 -18.49 12.82
N THR A 626 15.32 -19.46 12.24
CA THR A 626 15.77 -20.87 12.21
C THR A 626 15.93 -21.44 10.80
N VAL A 627 15.23 -20.89 9.82
CA VAL A 627 15.24 -21.37 8.45
C VAL A 627 16.04 -20.41 7.57
N PRO A 628 17.17 -20.84 6.96
CA PRO A 628 17.94 -19.99 6.07
C PRO A 628 17.12 -19.52 4.87
N SER A 629 17.26 -18.24 4.49
CA SER A 629 16.60 -17.73 3.27
C SER A 629 17.22 -18.36 2.02
N SER A 630 16.37 -18.80 1.12
CA SER A 630 16.77 -19.27 -0.21
C SER A 630 16.82 -18.15 -1.26
N ARG A 631 16.35 -16.93 -0.91
CA ARG A 631 16.36 -15.79 -1.83
C ARG A 631 17.77 -15.22 -1.96
N SER A 632 18.23 -15.05 -3.20
CA SER A 632 19.43 -14.30 -3.54
C SER A 632 19.06 -12.82 -3.72
N ASN A 633 19.75 -11.94 -3.00
CA ASN A 633 19.65 -10.50 -3.19
C ASN A 633 21.00 -9.86 -2.85
N LEU A 634 21.57 -9.14 -3.81
CA LEU A 634 22.79 -8.38 -3.62
C LEU A 634 22.47 -7.07 -2.90
N LEU A 635 22.98 -6.91 -1.70
CA LEU A 635 22.79 -5.72 -0.89
C LEU A 635 24.14 -5.07 -0.53
N PRO A 636 24.18 -3.75 -0.35
CA PRO A 636 25.40 -3.08 0.06
C PRO A 636 25.76 -3.47 1.50
N VAL A 637 27.01 -3.87 1.70
CA VAL A 637 27.57 -4.21 3.01
C VAL A 637 28.87 -3.47 3.21
N TYR A 638 29.14 -3.02 4.45
CA TYR A 638 30.40 -2.42 4.84
C TYR A 638 31.20 -3.40 5.69
N GLU A 639 32.27 -3.93 5.13
CA GLU A 639 33.11 -4.92 5.78
C GLU A 639 34.59 -4.60 5.50
N GLU A 640 35.45 -4.84 6.49
CA GLU A 640 36.90 -4.62 6.38
C GLU A 640 37.31 -3.21 5.97
N GLY A 641 36.45 -2.22 6.21
CA GLY A 641 36.71 -0.81 5.87
C GLY A 641 36.27 -0.40 4.47
N GLU A 642 35.61 -1.26 3.72
CA GLU A 642 35.20 -1.03 2.34
C GLU A 642 33.74 -1.39 2.11
N TRP A 643 33.09 -0.69 1.16
CA TRP A 643 31.78 -1.02 0.66
C TRP A 643 31.88 -2.07 -0.43
N ARG A 644 30.99 -3.06 -0.37
CA ARG A 644 30.83 -4.08 -1.43
C ARG A 644 29.39 -4.54 -1.50
N PHE A 645 29.01 -5.19 -2.61
CA PHE A 645 27.75 -5.91 -2.69
C PHE A 645 27.95 -7.37 -2.27
N SER A 646 27.09 -7.86 -1.38
CA SER A 646 27.09 -9.22 -0.90
C SER A 646 25.73 -9.88 -1.10
N ASP A 647 25.75 -11.12 -1.52
CA ASP A 647 24.54 -11.94 -1.59
C ASP A 647 24.13 -12.38 -0.19
N CYS A 648 22.90 -12.10 0.17
CA CYS A 648 22.35 -12.44 1.48
C CYS A 648 21.68 -13.84 1.53
N VAL A 649 21.87 -14.69 0.52
CA VAL A 649 21.35 -16.06 0.53
C VAL A 649 21.87 -16.83 1.75
N GLY A 650 21.00 -17.62 2.36
CA GLY A 650 21.34 -18.38 3.57
C GLY A 650 21.21 -17.61 4.89
N ARG A 651 20.87 -16.31 4.86
CA ARG A 651 20.72 -15.52 6.09
C ARG A 651 19.52 -15.99 6.91
N THR A 652 19.70 -15.98 8.23
CA THR A 652 18.65 -15.97 9.26
C THR A 652 18.84 -14.74 10.13
N LEU A 653 17.81 -14.30 10.83
CA LEU A 653 17.98 -13.26 11.84
C LEU A 653 18.42 -13.88 13.18
N ASP A 654 19.27 -13.17 13.92
CA ASP A 654 19.60 -13.49 15.32
C ASP A 654 18.57 -12.86 16.25
N ARG A 655 17.83 -13.70 16.99
CA ARG A 655 16.77 -13.25 17.89
C ARG A 655 17.27 -12.32 19.00
N ALA A 656 18.41 -12.64 19.61
CA ALA A 656 18.94 -11.85 20.72
C ALA A 656 19.40 -10.47 20.23
N ARG A 657 20.12 -10.43 19.10
CA ARG A 657 20.56 -9.17 18.48
C ARG A 657 19.38 -8.33 17.99
N PHE A 658 18.32 -8.96 17.50
CA PHE A 658 17.09 -8.26 17.12
C PHE A 658 16.40 -7.62 18.34
N GLU A 659 16.35 -8.33 19.49
CA GLU A 659 15.83 -7.76 20.74
C GLU A 659 16.66 -6.56 21.22
N GLU A 660 17.99 -6.63 21.12
CA GLU A 660 18.88 -5.49 21.43
C GLU A 660 18.65 -4.33 20.45
N TRP A 661 18.44 -4.63 19.15
CA TRP A 661 18.12 -3.62 18.15
C TRP A 661 16.80 -2.90 18.44
N LYS A 662 15.75 -3.63 18.86
CA LYS A 662 14.47 -2.99 19.29
C LYS A 662 14.70 -2.01 20.43
N THR A 663 15.57 -2.33 21.38
CA THR A 663 15.91 -1.40 22.48
C THR A 663 16.51 -0.11 21.92
N LYS A 664 17.49 -0.20 20.99
CA LYS A 664 18.08 0.97 20.34
C LYS A 664 17.05 1.82 19.58
N TYR A 665 16.11 1.16 18.94
CA TYR A 665 15.03 1.86 18.23
C TYR A 665 14.09 2.57 19.22
N TYR A 666 13.68 1.92 20.31
CA TYR A 666 12.81 2.54 21.31
C TYR A 666 13.48 3.72 22.01
N GLU A 667 14.77 3.60 22.33
CA GLU A 667 15.57 4.71 22.87
C GLU A 667 15.61 5.90 21.90
N LEU A 668 15.81 5.64 20.61
CA LEU A 668 15.83 6.67 19.57
C LEU A 668 14.49 7.41 19.44
N GLU A 669 13.38 6.68 19.53
CA GLU A 669 12.02 7.26 19.48
C GLU A 669 11.60 7.92 20.79
N GLY A 670 12.32 7.69 21.90
CA GLY A 670 11.95 8.14 23.24
C GLY A 670 10.80 7.32 23.83
N TRP A 671 10.71 6.04 23.45
CA TRP A 671 9.73 5.11 24.01
C TRP A 671 10.30 4.33 25.21
N ASP A 672 9.43 3.86 26.07
CA ASP A 672 9.81 2.97 27.18
C ASP A 672 10.36 1.66 26.63
N THR A 673 11.59 1.31 27.00
CA THR A 673 12.29 0.16 26.43
C THR A 673 11.72 -1.18 26.90
N SER A 674 10.98 -1.20 28.01
CA SER A 674 10.38 -2.43 28.55
C SER A 674 9.04 -2.76 27.89
N SER A 675 8.21 -1.77 27.64
CA SER A 675 6.88 -1.92 27.04
C SER A 675 6.85 -1.62 25.56
N GLY A 676 7.75 -0.78 25.05
CA GLY A 676 7.68 -0.20 23.70
C GLY A 676 6.60 0.87 23.56
N TRP A 677 6.03 1.35 24.66
CA TRP A 677 5.02 2.42 24.63
C TRP A 677 5.65 3.80 24.65
N ALA A 678 4.99 4.76 23.99
CA ALA A 678 5.45 6.15 24.00
C ALA A 678 5.46 6.71 25.42
N THR A 679 6.51 7.46 25.79
CA THR A 679 6.60 8.12 27.09
C THR A 679 5.85 9.44 27.09
N ARG A 680 5.50 9.95 28.27
CA ARG A 680 4.88 11.28 28.43
C ARG A 680 5.76 12.38 27.84
N ASN A 681 7.04 12.34 28.11
CA ASN A 681 7.98 13.34 27.61
C ASN A 681 7.95 13.43 26.08
N THR A 682 8.05 12.30 25.40
CA THR A 682 7.98 12.24 23.92
C THR A 682 6.66 12.76 23.39
N LEU A 683 5.54 12.39 24.00
CA LEU A 683 4.23 12.84 23.54
C LEU A 683 4.03 14.35 23.77
N GLU A 684 4.51 14.91 24.88
CA GLU A 684 4.44 16.34 25.16
C GLU A 684 5.33 17.16 24.20
N GLU A 685 6.56 16.70 23.92
CA GLU A 685 7.45 17.29 22.90
C GLU A 685 6.78 17.37 21.52
N LEU A 686 6.02 16.34 21.16
CA LEU A 686 5.29 16.25 19.89
C LEU A 686 3.92 16.95 19.91
N GLY A 687 3.57 17.65 20.98
CA GLY A 687 2.27 18.33 21.12
C GLY A 687 1.09 17.38 21.33
N LEU A 688 1.34 16.14 21.79
CA LEU A 688 0.35 15.08 22.04
C LEU A 688 0.01 14.92 23.54
N GLY A 689 0.09 15.98 24.34
CA GLY A 689 -0.14 15.91 25.78
C GLY A 689 -1.51 15.36 26.17
N LYS A 690 -2.60 15.70 25.43
CA LYS A 690 -3.94 15.12 25.64
C LYS A 690 -3.98 13.61 25.39
N VAL A 691 -3.20 13.14 24.42
CA VAL A 691 -3.05 11.71 24.12
C VAL A 691 -2.35 11.01 25.26
N ALA A 692 -1.28 11.61 25.82
CA ALA A 692 -0.57 11.10 26.98
C ALA A 692 -1.51 10.96 28.21
N ASP A 693 -2.40 11.93 28.44
CA ASP A 693 -3.38 11.88 29.53
C ASP A 693 -4.37 10.70 29.37
N GLU A 694 -4.80 10.42 28.14
CA GLU A 694 -5.65 9.26 27.87
C GLU A 694 -4.92 7.95 28.07
N LEU A 695 -3.69 7.81 27.58
CA LEU A 695 -2.87 6.62 27.77
C LEU A 695 -2.62 6.36 29.27
N GLN A 696 -2.34 7.40 30.04
CA GLN A 696 -2.15 7.26 31.48
C GLN A 696 -3.41 6.73 32.18
N ARG A 697 -4.60 7.27 31.82
CA ARG A 697 -5.88 6.78 32.34
C ARG A 697 -6.14 5.31 31.97
N LYS A 698 -5.66 4.86 30.84
CA LYS A 698 -5.80 3.48 30.33
C LYS A 698 -4.66 2.55 30.78
N GLY A 699 -3.63 3.06 31.50
CA GLY A 699 -2.47 2.27 31.91
C GLY A 699 -1.61 1.79 30.73
N LYS A 700 -1.51 2.59 29.67
CA LYS A 700 -0.79 2.31 28.43
C LYS A 700 0.28 3.36 28.10
N LEU A 701 0.63 4.21 29.06
CA LEU A 701 1.72 5.18 28.93
C LEU A 701 3.03 4.53 29.35
N GLY A 702 4.10 4.76 28.59
CA GLY A 702 5.46 4.34 28.93
C GLY A 702 5.99 5.06 30.17
N GLY A 703 6.80 4.35 30.97
CA GLY A 703 7.36 4.85 32.24
C GLY A 703 8.50 5.85 32.03
#